data_ab4c9e95d3ff01ac92930d12a129a8ca
#
_entry.id   ab4c9e95d3ff01ac92930d12a129a8ca
#
_cell.length_a   1.000
_cell.length_b   1.000
_cell.length_c   1.000
_cell.angle_alpha   90.00
_cell.angle_beta   90.00
_cell.angle_gamma   90.00
#
_symmetry.space_group_name_H-M   'P 1'
#
loop_
_entity.id
_entity.type
_entity.pdbx_description
1 polymer ?
#
loop_
_entity_poly.entity_id
_entity_poly.type
_entity_poly.pdbx_seq_one_letter_code
_entity_poly.pdbx_strand_id
1 'polypeptide(L)'
;MKRVVIRLVTETHFFIQNYCIMKKTLLLLALAASISQQNFAQGWPSNYEGVMLQGFYWDSYNDSRWKKLEAQSNEIAPYFNLIWVPQSGNCNTNSNVMGYLPVYLFNQNSSFGTEAELRSMIKTYKAKGTGIIADVVINHRNNLGVNGAWTDYPAETYKGVTYKMLPSDIVGNDDGGKTAAWAKQNGQSLSANNDSGEDWSGCRDIDHSSENVRNNYNAYLKFLLEDLGYTGFRYDMVKGYGANYVGQYNHTTKPQFSVGEYWDNSSSIKLWVLKTRVENVPQSAAFDFPFRYTVRDAANSGDWSKLQNDNNIPLNSDNRFRQYAVTFIENHDTQMRSESEPLDPIKKDTLAANAYLLAMPGTPCVFYRHWLDHKQAIKAMIEVRRAAGITNTSVSSVVANAPKQYVVAVEGTKGKLLCVLGDDADSYVPDANEFVKVLSGNHFNYFLSRKADALLLDKPSGEYDAAFAVKVTRVSEQAQTLVYTTDGAAPTAQSPRVPADGNISITQNATLQVGVLSADGQVSNVVVRNYTVRPFVEYKATIYVRNENNWPTINFHVWNNKGNNNMNGTWPGKLITETKQVKDKTWYYQTFDITAKDYFVNVVFSTGNGSPQSVDVNEITGDRYFVITTEQRDGKYVVRDETETVTNISRLRGTAKSNVWFNLQGQHVEQPQAGQIYVNGQGEKRCF
;
A
#
# COMPACT_ATOMS: atom_id res chain seq x y z
N MET A 1 -8.97 -35.96 66.84
CA MET A 1 -8.16 -35.63 65.65
C MET A 1 -8.96 -35.58 64.31
N LYS A 2 -9.89 -36.52 64.01
CA LYS A 2 -10.62 -36.50 62.72
C LYS A 2 -11.49 -35.23 62.43
N ARG A 3 -12.05 -34.59 63.46
CA ARG A 3 -12.92 -33.38 63.27
C ARG A 3 -12.10 -32.08 63.02
N VAL A 4 -10.85 -31.98 63.46
CA VAL A 4 -10.00 -30.79 63.25
C VAL A 4 -9.38 -30.80 61.83
N VAL A 5 -9.05 -32.00 61.32
CA VAL A 5 -8.47 -32.12 59.95
C VAL A 5 -9.50 -31.81 58.86
N ILE A 6 -10.79 -32.20 59.07
CA ILE A 6 -11.86 -31.89 58.09
C ILE A 6 -12.19 -30.40 58.04
N ARG A 7 -12.09 -29.68 59.17
CA ARG A 7 -12.31 -28.24 59.22
C ARG A 7 -11.17 -27.42 58.55
N LEU A 8 -9.94 -27.83 58.71
CA LEU A 8 -8.78 -27.22 58.04
C LEU A 8 -8.80 -27.42 56.50
N VAL A 9 -9.21 -28.60 56.04
CA VAL A 9 -9.29 -28.90 54.59
C VAL A 9 -10.43 -28.14 53.94
N THR A 10 -11.57 -27.96 54.59
CA THR A 10 -12.70 -27.19 54.05
C THR A 10 -12.42 -25.69 54.04
N GLU A 11 -11.76 -25.14 55.08
CA GLU A 11 -11.37 -23.74 55.09
C GLU A 11 -10.29 -23.39 54.06
N THR A 12 -9.32 -24.27 53.84
CA THR A 12 -8.32 -24.06 52.76
C THR A 12 -8.90 -24.15 51.37
N HIS A 13 -9.87 -25.06 51.12
CA HIS A 13 -10.59 -25.15 49.84
C HIS A 13 -11.46 -23.90 49.59
N PHE A 14 -12.10 -23.38 50.62
CA PHE A 14 -12.91 -22.14 50.51
C PHE A 14 -12.01 -20.90 50.27
N PHE A 15 -10.84 -20.82 50.85
CA PHE A 15 -9.89 -19.74 50.57
C PHE A 15 -9.26 -19.83 49.18
N ILE A 16 -8.94 -20.99 48.67
CA ILE A 16 -8.41 -21.19 47.30
C ILE A 16 -9.49 -20.90 46.27
N GLN A 17 -10.73 -21.31 46.50
CA GLN A 17 -11.84 -21.03 45.58
C GLN A 17 -12.15 -19.52 45.51
N ASN A 18 -12.20 -18.82 46.65
CA ASN A 18 -12.41 -17.38 46.71
C ASN A 18 -11.24 -16.60 46.10
N TYR A 19 -9.98 -17.06 46.28
CA TYR A 19 -8.81 -16.45 45.65
C TYR A 19 -8.81 -16.62 44.11
N CYS A 20 -9.23 -17.78 43.60
CA CYS A 20 -9.43 -18.02 42.16
C CYS A 20 -10.57 -17.19 41.58
N ILE A 21 -11.69 -17.04 42.31
CA ILE A 21 -12.81 -16.22 41.88
C ILE A 21 -12.40 -14.75 41.88
N MET A 22 -11.70 -14.27 42.89
CA MET A 22 -11.21 -12.91 42.99
C MET A 22 -10.19 -12.57 41.88
N LYS A 23 -9.25 -13.50 41.55
CA LYS A 23 -8.36 -13.34 40.39
C LYS A 23 -9.11 -13.31 39.05
N LYS A 24 -10.11 -14.17 38.87
CA LYS A 24 -10.93 -14.15 37.65
C LYS A 24 -11.77 -12.88 37.54
N THR A 25 -12.29 -12.37 38.65
CA THR A 25 -13.06 -11.11 38.70
C THR A 25 -12.16 -9.91 38.49
N LEU A 26 -10.93 -9.89 39.06
CA LEU A 26 -9.94 -8.86 38.77
C LEU A 26 -9.42 -8.89 37.32
N LEU A 27 -9.25 -10.08 36.73
CA LEU A 27 -8.88 -10.24 35.32
C LEU A 27 -10.02 -9.78 34.40
N LEU A 28 -11.28 -10.07 34.73
CA LEU A 28 -12.46 -9.60 34.01
C LEU A 28 -12.68 -8.09 34.17
N LEU A 29 -12.41 -7.52 35.34
CA LEU A 29 -12.42 -6.07 35.57
C LEU A 29 -11.26 -5.36 34.87
N ALA A 30 -10.06 -5.96 34.82
CA ALA A 30 -8.93 -5.45 34.05
C ALA A 30 -9.18 -5.55 32.52
N LEU A 31 -9.79 -6.64 32.02
CA LEU A 31 -10.26 -6.74 30.65
C LEU A 31 -11.40 -5.75 30.34
N ALA A 32 -12.35 -5.56 31.26
CA ALA A 32 -13.44 -4.58 31.11
C ALA A 32 -12.92 -3.13 31.19
N ALA A 33 -11.89 -2.86 32.00
CA ALA A 33 -11.23 -1.56 32.06
C ALA A 33 -10.36 -1.26 30.84
N SER A 34 -9.85 -2.29 30.15
CA SER A 34 -9.16 -2.14 28.85
C SER A 34 -10.09 -2.00 27.64
N ILE A 35 -11.41 -2.20 27.83
CA ILE A 35 -12.44 -2.03 26.76
C ILE A 35 -13.10 -0.64 26.80
N SER A 36 -12.86 0.19 27.81
CA SER A 36 -13.52 1.48 27.94
C SER A 36 -12.59 2.66 27.98
N GLN A 37 -11.92 2.92 26.87
CA GLN A 37 -11.64 4.27 26.37
C GLN A 37 -11.42 4.17 24.86
N GLN A 38 -12.47 3.86 24.11
CA GLN A 38 -12.59 4.38 22.77
C GLN A 38 -12.77 5.89 22.94
N ASN A 39 -11.68 6.64 22.95
CA ASN A 39 -11.70 8.07 22.70
C ASN A 39 -12.21 8.25 21.27
N PHE A 40 -13.51 8.46 21.14
CA PHE A 40 -14.16 8.71 19.86
C PHE A 40 -13.56 9.94 19.20
N ALA A 41 -13.07 9.73 18.01
CA ALA A 41 -12.77 10.64 16.92
C ALA A 41 -12.39 12.09 17.33
N GLN A 42 -11.13 12.29 17.64
CA GLN A 42 -10.47 13.60 17.56
C GLN A 42 -9.74 13.72 16.19
N GLY A 43 -10.42 13.35 15.11
CA GLY A 43 -9.90 13.35 13.74
C GLY A 43 -8.73 12.37 13.50
N TRP A 44 -7.76 12.33 14.43
CA TRP A 44 -6.63 11.40 14.41
C TRP A 44 -6.10 11.15 15.83
N PRO A 45 -5.88 9.91 16.27
CA PRO A 45 -5.43 9.61 17.62
C PRO A 45 -4.07 10.25 17.96
N SER A 46 -3.92 10.77 19.18
CA SER A 46 -2.64 11.25 19.69
C SER A 46 -1.72 10.09 20.06
N ASN A 47 -0.41 10.29 19.97
CA ASN A 47 0.63 9.29 20.24
C ASN A 47 0.49 8.00 19.39
N TYR A 48 -0.02 8.17 18.18
CA TYR A 48 -0.19 7.05 17.26
C TYR A 48 1.15 6.64 16.65
N GLU A 49 1.55 5.38 16.85
CA GLU A 49 2.81 4.81 16.34
C GLU A 49 2.66 4.20 14.93
N GLY A 50 1.43 4.10 14.43
CA GLY A 50 1.12 3.37 13.19
C GLY A 50 1.68 4.02 11.94
N VAL A 51 1.85 3.17 10.93
CA VAL A 51 2.23 3.54 9.56
C VAL A 51 1.08 3.21 8.64
N MET A 52 0.76 4.10 7.71
CA MET A 52 -0.25 3.89 6.67
C MET A 52 0.41 3.51 5.35
N LEU A 53 -0.23 2.65 4.58
CA LEU A 53 0.06 2.38 3.18
C LEU A 53 -1.03 3.01 2.32
N GLN A 54 -0.68 3.81 1.33
CA GLN A 54 -1.58 4.02 0.20
C GLN A 54 -1.50 2.77 -0.67
N GLY A 55 -2.51 1.90 -0.61
CA GLY A 55 -2.50 0.55 -1.19
C GLY A 55 -2.78 0.52 -2.70
N PHE A 56 -2.53 1.62 -3.42
CA PHE A 56 -2.76 1.74 -4.85
C PHE A 56 -1.91 2.86 -5.46
N TYR A 57 -1.87 2.90 -6.80
CA TYR A 57 -1.34 3.98 -7.61
C TYR A 57 -2.28 4.22 -8.81
N TRP A 58 -2.07 5.27 -9.60
CA TRP A 58 -2.93 5.55 -10.75
C TRP A 58 -2.89 4.39 -11.75
N ASP A 59 -4.07 3.93 -12.20
CA ASP A 59 -4.29 2.79 -13.10
C ASP A 59 -3.84 1.42 -12.56
N SER A 60 -3.72 1.25 -11.24
CA SER A 60 -3.29 0.00 -10.60
C SER A 60 -4.37 -1.08 -10.51
N TYR A 61 -5.35 -1.10 -11.40
CA TYR A 61 -6.45 -2.08 -11.40
C TYR A 61 -6.00 -3.54 -11.35
N ASN A 62 -4.80 -3.84 -11.85
CA ASN A 62 -4.26 -5.19 -11.83
C ASN A 62 -3.55 -5.53 -10.51
N ASP A 63 -2.93 -4.55 -9.86
CA ASP A 63 -2.06 -4.76 -8.71
C ASP A 63 -2.75 -4.53 -7.38
N SER A 64 -3.80 -3.69 -7.35
CA SER A 64 -4.54 -3.31 -6.13
C SER A 64 -6.01 -3.71 -6.14
N ARG A 65 -6.43 -4.66 -6.99
CA ARG A 65 -7.77 -5.29 -6.88
C ARG A 65 -7.92 -5.96 -5.53
N TRP A 66 -9.15 -5.97 -5.01
CA TRP A 66 -9.43 -6.45 -3.65
C TRP A 66 -8.80 -7.81 -3.36
N LYS A 67 -8.96 -8.81 -4.25
CA LYS A 67 -8.31 -10.13 -4.10
C LYS A 67 -6.80 -10.08 -4.08
N LYS A 68 -6.19 -9.23 -4.93
CA LYS A 68 -4.73 -9.14 -4.99
C LYS A 68 -4.16 -8.44 -3.75
N LEU A 69 -4.82 -7.40 -3.28
CA LEU A 69 -4.45 -6.74 -2.05
C LEU A 69 -4.66 -7.68 -0.85
N GLU A 70 -5.76 -8.43 -0.80
CA GLU A 70 -6.02 -9.44 0.22
C GLU A 70 -4.93 -10.52 0.26
N ALA A 71 -4.52 -11.03 -0.90
CA ALA A 71 -3.48 -12.06 -1.02
C ALA A 71 -2.12 -11.61 -0.45
N GLN A 72 -1.85 -10.30 -0.42
CA GLN A 72 -0.64 -9.71 0.16
C GLN A 72 -0.74 -9.47 1.67
N SER A 73 -1.86 -9.80 2.31
CA SER A 73 -2.11 -9.44 3.71
C SER A 73 -1.08 -10.00 4.70
N ASN A 74 -0.50 -11.17 4.42
CA ASN A 74 0.56 -11.75 5.27
C ASN A 74 1.87 -10.95 5.19
N GLU A 75 2.13 -10.26 4.09
CA GLU A 75 3.31 -9.43 3.91
C GLU A 75 3.09 -7.99 4.39
N ILE A 76 1.92 -7.40 4.12
CA ILE A 76 1.61 -6.00 4.38
C ILE A 76 1.21 -5.76 5.84
N ALA A 77 0.31 -6.56 6.39
CA ALA A 77 -0.27 -6.31 7.72
C ALA A 77 0.77 -6.27 8.87
N PRO A 78 1.88 -7.03 8.87
CA PRO A 78 2.88 -6.90 9.91
C PRO A 78 3.55 -5.52 9.99
N TYR A 79 3.54 -4.75 8.91
CA TYR A 79 4.23 -3.47 8.82
C TYR A 79 3.30 -2.26 8.83
N PHE A 80 2.11 -2.38 8.25
CA PHE A 80 1.16 -1.27 8.12
C PHE A 80 -0.07 -1.45 9.00
N ASN A 81 -0.35 -0.43 9.79
CA ASN A 81 -1.50 -0.39 10.69
C ASN A 81 -2.77 0.08 9.98
N LEU A 82 -2.61 0.85 8.89
CA LEU A 82 -3.68 1.36 8.06
C LEU A 82 -3.35 1.16 6.58
N ILE A 83 -4.37 0.90 5.76
CA ILE A 83 -4.26 0.89 4.31
C ILE A 83 -5.35 1.78 3.73
N TRP A 84 -4.97 2.84 3.04
CA TRP A 84 -5.87 3.64 2.23
C TRP A 84 -6.03 2.95 0.87
N VAL A 85 -7.29 2.66 0.51
CA VAL A 85 -7.66 1.96 -0.73
C VAL A 85 -8.46 2.87 -1.66
N PRO A 86 -8.52 2.58 -2.97
CA PRO A 86 -9.29 3.37 -3.93
C PRO A 86 -10.76 3.45 -3.55
N GLN A 87 -11.45 4.48 -4.08
CA GLN A 87 -12.89 4.62 -3.96
C GLN A 87 -13.58 3.34 -4.47
N SER A 88 -14.47 2.76 -3.65
CA SER A 88 -15.03 1.43 -3.87
C SER A 88 -16.42 1.43 -4.52
N GLY A 89 -17.09 2.59 -4.60
CA GLY A 89 -18.42 2.72 -5.18
C GLY A 89 -18.41 2.60 -6.72
N ASN A 90 -19.54 2.16 -7.28
CA ASN A 90 -19.72 1.98 -8.72
C ASN A 90 -19.83 3.33 -9.46
N CYS A 91 -19.11 3.45 -10.56
CA CYS A 91 -19.09 4.64 -11.43
C CYS A 91 -19.96 4.49 -12.70
N ASN A 92 -20.86 3.51 -12.73
CA ASN A 92 -21.74 3.24 -13.89
C ASN A 92 -20.99 3.07 -15.21
N THR A 93 -19.86 2.35 -15.18
CA THR A 93 -19.04 2.09 -16.36
C THR A 93 -18.53 0.65 -16.37
N ASN A 94 -18.34 0.08 -17.57
CA ASN A 94 -17.67 -1.19 -17.77
C ASN A 94 -16.15 -1.04 -17.97
N SER A 95 -15.66 0.21 -18.01
CA SER A 95 -14.24 0.52 -18.14
C SER A 95 -13.54 0.50 -16.78
N ASN A 96 -12.25 0.21 -16.78
CA ASN A 96 -11.42 0.40 -15.60
C ASN A 96 -11.28 1.90 -15.31
N VAL A 97 -11.69 2.30 -14.11
CA VAL A 97 -11.60 3.69 -13.62
C VAL A 97 -11.14 3.70 -12.16
N MET A 98 -10.48 4.78 -11.75
CA MET A 98 -9.98 4.91 -10.37
C MET A 98 -11.08 5.13 -9.32
N GLY A 99 -12.28 5.55 -9.73
CA GLY A 99 -13.41 5.73 -8.82
C GLY A 99 -13.78 7.18 -8.52
N TYR A 100 -13.03 8.16 -9.03
CA TYR A 100 -13.23 9.59 -8.71
C TYR A 100 -14.42 10.26 -9.41
N LEU A 101 -15.24 9.48 -10.12
CA LEU A 101 -16.52 9.92 -10.71
C LEU A 101 -17.68 9.05 -10.18
N PRO A 102 -17.96 9.04 -8.85
CA PRO A 102 -18.92 8.10 -8.27
C PRO A 102 -20.36 8.38 -8.72
N VAL A 103 -21.08 7.31 -9.08
CA VAL A 103 -22.51 7.36 -9.41
C VAL A 103 -23.35 6.76 -8.30
N TYR A 104 -22.92 5.64 -7.74
CA TYR A 104 -23.66 4.92 -6.69
C TYR A 104 -22.97 5.06 -5.34
N LEU A 105 -23.76 5.19 -4.28
CA LEU A 105 -23.29 5.25 -2.89
C LEU A 105 -23.24 3.86 -2.24
N PHE A 106 -24.26 3.03 -2.51
CA PHE A 106 -24.39 1.74 -1.83
C PHE A 106 -24.05 0.53 -2.73
N ASN A 107 -23.90 0.71 -4.04
CA ASN A 107 -23.38 -0.32 -4.92
C ASN A 107 -21.85 -0.26 -4.94
N GLN A 108 -21.19 -1.27 -4.36
CA GLN A 108 -19.73 -1.34 -4.20
C GLN A 108 -19.05 -2.29 -5.19
N ASN A 109 -19.71 -2.62 -6.31
CA ASN A 109 -19.08 -3.34 -7.41
C ASN A 109 -18.34 -2.33 -8.31
N SER A 110 -17.02 -2.36 -8.31
CA SER A 110 -16.17 -1.37 -8.99
C SER A 110 -15.12 -2.02 -9.88
N SER A 111 -14.25 -1.21 -10.48
CA SER A 111 -13.08 -1.67 -11.24
C SER A 111 -12.12 -2.52 -10.43
N PHE A 112 -12.13 -2.36 -9.10
CA PHE A 112 -11.24 -3.09 -8.19
C PHE A 112 -11.79 -4.43 -7.72
N GLY A 113 -13.05 -4.74 -8.01
CA GLY A 113 -13.69 -6.01 -7.70
C GLY A 113 -15.13 -5.87 -7.22
N THR A 114 -15.71 -6.98 -6.81
CA THR A 114 -17.06 -7.05 -6.26
C THR A 114 -17.11 -6.62 -4.79
N GLU A 115 -18.27 -6.23 -4.29
CA GLU A 115 -18.48 -5.94 -2.87
C GLU A 115 -18.11 -7.13 -1.97
N ALA A 116 -18.39 -8.36 -2.40
CA ALA A 116 -18.01 -9.56 -1.66
C ALA A 116 -16.49 -9.69 -1.49
N GLU A 117 -15.72 -9.36 -2.52
CA GLU A 117 -14.25 -9.35 -2.49
C GLU A 117 -13.72 -8.21 -1.60
N LEU A 118 -14.35 -7.03 -1.67
CA LEU A 118 -14.04 -5.90 -0.78
C LEU A 118 -14.25 -6.27 0.69
N ARG A 119 -15.39 -6.84 1.04
CA ARG A 119 -15.71 -7.32 2.40
C ARG A 119 -14.71 -8.37 2.88
N SER A 120 -14.33 -9.30 2.02
CA SER A 120 -13.31 -10.32 2.34
C SER A 120 -11.97 -9.70 2.65
N MET A 121 -11.50 -8.77 1.81
CA MET A 121 -10.25 -8.05 1.99
C MET A 121 -10.24 -7.24 3.30
N ILE A 122 -11.28 -6.46 3.58
CA ILE A 122 -11.41 -5.68 4.82
C ILE A 122 -11.37 -6.62 6.05
N LYS A 123 -12.14 -7.71 6.02
CA LYS A 123 -12.17 -8.71 7.11
C LYS A 123 -10.80 -9.34 7.35
N THR A 124 -10.10 -9.71 6.29
CA THR A 124 -8.78 -10.35 6.36
C THR A 124 -7.74 -9.43 7.00
N TYR A 125 -7.67 -8.17 6.58
CA TYR A 125 -6.76 -7.19 7.16
C TYR A 125 -7.12 -6.84 8.59
N LYS A 126 -8.40 -6.64 8.88
CA LYS A 126 -8.89 -6.34 10.25
C LYS A 126 -8.57 -7.47 11.24
N ALA A 127 -8.68 -8.74 10.81
CA ALA A 127 -8.28 -9.89 11.62
C ALA A 127 -6.78 -9.92 11.94
N LYS A 128 -5.95 -9.22 11.17
CA LYS A 128 -4.50 -9.04 11.38
C LYS A 128 -4.14 -7.74 12.09
N GLY A 129 -5.12 -6.95 12.53
CA GLY A 129 -4.91 -5.68 13.23
C GLY A 129 -4.65 -4.48 12.31
N THR A 130 -4.90 -4.60 11.00
CA THR A 130 -4.74 -3.51 10.03
C THR A 130 -6.11 -2.95 9.64
N GLY A 131 -6.32 -1.65 9.86
CA GLY A 131 -7.53 -0.93 9.47
C GLY A 131 -7.51 -0.53 7.99
N ILE A 132 -8.68 -0.47 7.36
CA ILE A 132 -8.82 0.00 5.99
C ILE A 132 -9.47 1.38 5.99
N ILE A 133 -8.87 2.32 5.24
CA ILE A 133 -9.33 3.70 5.05
C ILE A 133 -10.02 3.78 3.69
N ALA A 134 -11.30 4.15 3.70
CA ALA A 134 -12.07 4.38 2.47
C ALA A 134 -11.68 5.71 1.83
N ASP A 135 -11.52 5.73 0.52
CA ASP A 135 -11.49 6.97 -0.26
C ASP A 135 -12.92 7.46 -0.46
N VAL A 136 -13.23 8.66 0.04
CA VAL A 136 -14.58 9.24 0.08
C VAL A 136 -14.64 10.45 -0.83
N VAL A 137 -15.28 10.28 -1.97
CA VAL A 137 -15.50 11.31 -2.98
C VAL A 137 -16.91 11.85 -2.83
N ILE A 138 -17.05 13.00 -2.17
CA ILE A 138 -18.35 13.65 -1.87
C ILE A 138 -18.40 15.13 -2.22
N ASN A 139 -17.29 15.71 -2.69
CA ASN A 139 -17.30 17.06 -3.26
C ASN A 139 -18.30 17.12 -4.43
N HIS A 140 -18.19 16.16 -5.32
CA HIS A 140 -18.94 16.06 -6.55
C HIS A 140 -19.52 14.65 -6.73
N ARG A 141 -20.48 14.52 -7.64
CA ARG A 141 -21.07 13.24 -8.00
C ARG A 141 -21.36 13.20 -9.49
N ASN A 142 -21.00 12.10 -10.15
CA ASN A 142 -21.43 11.83 -11.52
C ASN A 142 -22.86 11.31 -11.52
N ASN A 143 -23.53 11.44 -12.66
CA ASN A 143 -24.90 11.04 -12.86
C ASN A 143 -25.02 9.87 -13.87
N LEU A 144 -26.24 9.33 -14.06
CA LEU A 144 -26.48 8.25 -14.99
C LEU A 144 -26.37 8.71 -16.46
N GLY A 145 -26.63 9.97 -16.73
CA GLY A 145 -26.56 10.55 -18.08
C GLY A 145 -27.60 10.01 -19.07
N VAL A 146 -28.69 9.42 -18.58
CA VAL A 146 -29.74 8.85 -19.45
C VAL A 146 -30.31 9.95 -20.34
N ASN A 147 -30.29 9.71 -21.65
CA ASN A 147 -30.72 10.68 -22.67
C ASN A 147 -30.00 12.05 -22.58
N GLY A 148 -28.77 12.08 -22.14
CA GLY A 148 -27.98 13.30 -21.96
C GLY A 148 -28.36 14.16 -20.76
N ALA A 149 -29.04 13.58 -19.77
CA ALA A 149 -29.39 14.28 -18.54
C ALA A 149 -28.17 14.60 -17.70
N TRP A 150 -28.12 15.80 -17.09
CA TRP A 150 -27.03 16.25 -16.24
C TRP A 150 -27.30 16.06 -14.74
N THR A 151 -28.53 15.70 -14.39
CA THR A 151 -29.02 15.65 -13.01
C THR A 151 -29.72 14.33 -12.69
N ASP A 152 -29.49 13.30 -13.49
CA ASP A 152 -30.15 12.00 -13.36
C ASP A 152 -29.39 11.09 -12.41
N TYR A 153 -29.67 11.18 -11.11
CA TYR A 153 -29.06 10.36 -10.09
C TYR A 153 -29.88 9.09 -9.80
N PRO A 154 -29.22 7.95 -9.52
CA PRO A 154 -29.91 6.74 -9.13
C PRO A 154 -30.61 6.90 -7.78
N ALA A 155 -31.75 6.24 -7.63
CA ALA A 155 -32.37 5.99 -6.34
C ALA A 155 -31.82 4.66 -5.79
N GLU A 156 -31.25 4.66 -4.59
CA GLU A 156 -30.67 3.50 -3.94
C GLU A 156 -31.36 3.24 -2.60
N THR A 157 -31.59 1.97 -2.26
CA THR A 157 -32.23 1.61 -0.99
C THR A 157 -31.22 1.00 -0.03
N TYR A 158 -31.12 1.58 1.15
CA TYR A 158 -30.29 1.07 2.24
C TYR A 158 -31.09 1.01 3.55
N LYS A 159 -31.09 -0.17 4.21
CA LYS A 159 -31.87 -0.45 5.43
C LYS A 159 -33.35 -0.03 5.33
N GLY A 160 -33.96 -0.23 4.15
CA GLY A 160 -35.38 0.08 3.89
C GLY A 160 -35.69 1.56 3.61
N VAL A 161 -34.69 2.44 3.59
CA VAL A 161 -34.82 3.86 3.24
C VAL A 161 -34.27 4.07 1.84
N THR A 162 -35.00 4.83 1.02
CA THR A 162 -34.54 5.21 -0.34
C THR A 162 -33.81 6.55 -0.27
N TYR A 163 -32.61 6.57 -0.81
CA TYR A 163 -31.72 7.73 -0.92
C TYR A 163 -31.59 8.13 -2.38
N LYS A 164 -31.75 9.39 -2.69
CA LYS A 164 -31.61 9.94 -4.05
C LYS A 164 -31.19 11.40 -3.95
N MET A 165 -30.18 11.78 -4.73
CA MET A 165 -29.85 13.19 -4.98
C MET A 165 -30.86 13.78 -5.96
N LEU A 166 -31.20 15.03 -5.77
CA LEU A 166 -32.15 15.81 -6.57
C LEU A 166 -31.40 16.90 -7.35
N PRO A 167 -31.97 17.46 -8.42
CA PRO A 167 -31.38 18.62 -9.08
C PRO A 167 -31.08 19.78 -8.12
N SER A 168 -31.97 20.01 -7.14
CA SER A 168 -31.80 21.03 -6.08
C SER A 168 -30.67 20.75 -5.09
N ASP A 169 -30.00 19.62 -5.18
CA ASP A 169 -28.83 19.26 -4.36
C ASP A 169 -27.50 19.61 -5.05
N ILE A 170 -27.56 20.13 -6.28
CA ILE A 170 -26.40 20.61 -7.04
C ILE A 170 -26.27 22.10 -6.79
N VAL A 171 -25.05 22.59 -6.55
CA VAL A 171 -24.78 24.03 -6.32
C VAL A 171 -25.20 24.89 -7.52
N GLY A 172 -25.67 26.11 -7.26
CA GLY A 172 -26.22 27.00 -8.30
C GLY A 172 -25.22 27.48 -9.34
N ASN A 173 -23.94 27.52 -9.01
CA ASN A 173 -22.85 27.93 -9.89
C ASN A 173 -22.06 26.77 -10.51
N ASP A 174 -22.50 25.52 -10.36
CA ASP A 174 -21.82 24.34 -10.88
C ASP A 174 -21.41 24.49 -12.35
N ASP A 175 -20.16 24.08 -12.66
CA ASP A 175 -19.51 24.23 -13.97
C ASP A 175 -19.61 25.67 -14.52
N GLY A 176 -19.33 26.67 -13.67
CA GLY A 176 -19.42 28.07 -14.03
C GLY A 176 -20.82 28.52 -14.44
N GLY A 177 -21.87 27.84 -13.94
CA GLY A 177 -23.28 28.11 -14.23
C GLY A 177 -23.86 27.40 -15.46
N LYS A 178 -23.08 26.56 -16.15
CA LYS A 178 -23.57 25.80 -17.32
C LYS A 178 -24.66 24.79 -16.94
N THR A 179 -24.49 24.13 -15.79
CA THR A 179 -25.49 23.18 -15.27
C THR A 179 -26.82 23.87 -14.95
N ALA A 180 -26.78 25.07 -14.38
CA ALA A 180 -27.99 25.88 -14.14
C ALA A 180 -28.70 26.28 -15.45
N ALA A 181 -27.92 26.64 -16.48
CA ALA A 181 -28.45 26.95 -17.79
C ALA A 181 -29.14 25.73 -18.43
N TRP A 182 -28.52 24.54 -18.36
CA TRP A 182 -29.10 23.27 -18.82
C TRP A 182 -30.38 22.91 -18.03
N ALA A 183 -30.32 23.01 -16.69
CA ALA A 183 -31.48 22.69 -15.82
C ALA A 183 -32.68 23.54 -16.15
N LYS A 184 -32.49 24.86 -16.36
CA LYS A 184 -33.56 25.79 -16.77
C LYS A 184 -34.21 25.39 -18.11
N GLN A 185 -33.42 24.98 -19.09
CA GLN A 185 -33.92 24.51 -20.38
C GLN A 185 -34.73 23.21 -20.26
N ASN A 186 -34.48 22.39 -19.26
CA ASN A 186 -35.13 21.12 -18.98
C ASN A 186 -36.17 21.19 -17.85
N GLY A 187 -36.63 22.39 -17.47
CA GLY A 187 -37.68 22.60 -16.48
C GLY A 187 -37.30 22.20 -15.05
N GLN A 188 -35.99 22.23 -14.75
CA GLN A 188 -35.45 21.89 -13.44
C GLN A 188 -34.85 23.13 -12.77
N SER A 189 -34.67 23.06 -11.43
CA SER A 189 -34.01 24.10 -10.68
C SER A 189 -32.89 23.45 -9.81
N LEU A 190 -31.70 24.07 -9.84
CA LEU A 190 -30.62 23.74 -8.94
C LEU A 190 -30.82 24.40 -7.57
N SER A 191 -29.91 24.16 -6.64
CA SER A 191 -29.83 24.91 -5.38
C SER A 191 -29.69 26.41 -5.66
N ALA A 192 -30.22 27.23 -4.75
CA ALA A 192 -29.98 28.67 -4.74
C ALA A 192 -28.59 29.02 -4.17
N ASN A 193 -27.90 28.07 -3.52
CA ASN A 193 -26.59 28.28 -2.93
C ASN A 193 -25.50 28.04 -3.98
N ASN A 194 -24.46 28.86 -3.93
CA ASN A 194 -23.23 28.61 -4.64
C ASN A 194 -22.36 27.61 -3.88
N ASP A 195 -21.35 27.09 -4.60
CA ASP A 195 -20.34 26.25 -4.00
C ASP A 195 -19.69 26.94 -2.78
N SER A 196 -19.44 26.15 -1.75
CA SER A 196 -18.81 26.59 -0.51
C SER A 196 -17.27 26.50 -0.56
N GLY A 197 -16.72 26.05 -1.67
CA GLY A 197 -15.30 25.89 -1.96
C GLY A 197 -14.95 26.22 -3.43
N GLU A 198 -14.04 25.43 -4.01
CA GLU A 198 -13.60 25.56 -5.40
C GLU A 198 -14.51 24.78 -6.35
N ASP A 199 -15.06 25.44 -7.39
CA ASP A 199 -15.85 24.81 -8.46
C ASP A 199 -15.03 23.83 -9.28
N TRP A 200 -15.58 22.63 -9.55
CA TRP A 200 -14.93 21.60 -10.36
C TRP A 200 -15.84 21.07 -11.47
N SER A 201 -15.50 21.37 -12.70
CA SER A 201 -16.33 21.09 -13.88
C SER A 201 -16.37 19.61 -14.34
N GLY A 202 -15.64 18.70 -13.66
CA GLY A 202 -15.55 17.27 -14.06
C GLY A 202 -16.82 16.46 -13.80
N CYS A 203 -17.62 16.85 -12.81
CA CYS A 203 -18.91 16.25 -12.43
C CYS A 203 -19.84 17.35 -11.90
N ARG A 204 -20.89 16.98 -11.17
CA ARG A 204 -21.80 17.96 -10.54
C ARG A 204 -21.39 18.18 -9.10
N ASP A 205 -21.02 19.41 -8.73
CA ASP A 205 -20.67 19.80 -7.38
C ASP A 205 -21.93 19.84 -6.48
N ILE A 206 -21.81 19.26 -5.30
CA ILE A 206 -22.95 18.95 -4.43
C ILE A 206 -23.10 20.02 -3.32
N ASP A 207 -24.33 20.50 -3.13
CA ASP A 207 -24.64 21.47 -2.07
C ASP A 207 -24.74 20.80 -0.69
N HIS A 208 -23.67 20.79 0.07
CA HIS A 208 -23.62 20.23 1.43
C HIS A 208 -24.50 20.98 2.43
N SER A 209 -25.03 22.15 2.10
CA SER A 209 -26.02 22.85 2.92
C SER A 209 -27.43 22.23 2.82
N SER A 210 -27.69 21.43 1.76
CA SER A 210 -28.93 20.66 1.60
C SER A 210 -29.06 19.60 2.69
N GLU A 211 -30.21 19.52 3.35
CA GLU A 211 -30.52 18.46 4.30
C GLU A 211 -30.54 17.08 3.63
N ASN A 212 -31.09 17.00 2.42
CA ASN A 212 -31.13 15.76 1.64
C ASN A 212 -29.71 15.24 1.36
N VAL A 213 -28.79 16.13 0.97
CA VAL A 213 -27.37 15.78 0.75
C VAL A 213 -26.76 15.21 2.04
N ARG A 214 -26.90 15.92 3.16
CA ARG A 214 -26.34 15.46 4.44
C ARG A 214 -26.93 14.12 4.88
N ASN A 215 -28.23 13.90 4.66
CA ASN A 215 -28.88 12.63 4.98
C ASN A 215 -28.34 11.48 4.11
N ASN A 216 -28.20 11.70 2.79
CA ASN A 216 -27.60 10.73 1.86
C ASN A 216 -26.16 10.38 2.27
N TYR A 217 -25.31 11.39 2.50
CA TYR A 217 -23.90 11.15 2.84
C TYR A 217 -23.71 10.59 4.25
N ASN A 218 -24.49 10.99 5.25
CA ASN A 218 -24.44 10.36 6.57
C ASN A 218 -24.82 8.87 6.50
N ALA A 219 -25.82 8.51 5.71
CA ALA A 219 -26.19 7.11 5.50
C ALA A 219 -25.08 6.33 4.79
N TYR A 220 -24.49 6.90 3.73
CA TYR A 220 -23.37 6.33 3.00
C TYR A 220 -22.14 6.11 3.89
N LEU A 221 -21.71 7.11 4.64
CA LEU A 221 -20.56 7.02 5.53
C LEU A 221 -20.78 6.00 6.67
N LYS A 222 -21.99 5.90 7.21
CA LYS A 222 -22.36 4.83 8.17
C LYS A 222 -22.31 3.46 7.49
N PHE A 223 -22.78 3.32 6.26
CA PHE A 223 -22.69 2.08 5.50
C PHE A 223 -21.23 1.64 5.33
N LEU A 224 -20.33 2.56 5.00
CA LEU A 224 -18.90 2.24 4.91
C LEU A 224 -18.32 1.72 6.22
N LEU A 225 -18.62 2.37 7.35
CA LEU A 225 -18.08 1.99 8.67
C LEU A 225 -18.74 0.74 9.25
N GLU A 226 -20.08 0.73 9.29
CA GLU A 226 -20.86 -0.25 10.05
C GLU A 226 -21.07 -1.55 9.27
N ASP A 227 -21.33 -1.47 7.97
CA ASP A 227 -21.70 -2.62 7.14
C ASP A 227 -20.51 -3.19 6.37
N LEU A 228 -19.67 -2.33 5.75
CA LEU A 228 -18.47 -2.80 5.05
C LEU A 228 -17.29 -3.03 6.00
N GLY A 229 -17.23 -2.26 7.11
CA GLY A 229 -16.22 -2.43 8.13
C GLY A 229 -14.95 -1.61 7.93
N TYR A 230 -15.00 -0.55 7.13
CA TYR A 230 -13.91 0.43 7.07
C TYR A 230 -13.61 1.02 8.45
N THR A 231 -12.37 1.43 8.66
CA THR A 231 -11.91 2.00 9.94
C THR A 231 -11.97 3.52 9.95
N GLY A 232 -11.94 4.14 8.78
CA GLY A 232 -11.94 5.58 8.64
C GLY A 232 -11.98 6.02 7.18
N PHE A 233 -11.77 7.32 6.96
CA PHE A 233 -11.96 7.99 5.70
C PHE A 233 -10.73 8.80 5.25
N ARG A 234 -10.47 8.81 3.95
CA ARG A 234 -9.75 9.85 3.24
C ARG A 234 -10.77 10.63 2.43
N TYR A 235 -10.94 11.90 2.73
CA TYR A 235 -11.82 12.78 1.97
C TYR A 235 -11.08 13.39 0.80
N ASP A 236 -11.61 13.13 -0.40
CA ASP A 236 -11.13 13.65 -1.68
C ASP A 236 -11.48 15.12 -1.86
N MET A 237 -10.63 15.88 -2.54
CA MET A 237 -10.87 17.27 -2.98
C MET A 237 -11.55 18.17 -1.95
N VAL A 238 -11.06 18.18 -0.70
CA VAL A 238 -11.72 18.95 0.38
C VAL A 238 -11.58 20.48 0.26
N LYS A 239 -10.94 20.99 -0.78
CA LYS A 239 -11.00 22.40 -1.16
C LYS A 239 -12.32 22.78 -1.83
N GLY A 240 -13.02 21.81 -2.41
CA GLY A 240 -14.25 22.04 -3.14
C GLY A 240 -15.49 22.26 -2.27
N TYR A 241 -15.40 22.04 -0.94
CA TYR A 241 -16.54 22.30 -0.04
C TYR A 241 -16.10 22.69 1.37
N GLY A 242 -17.02 23.28 2.13
CA GLY A 242 -16.72 23.81 3.46
C GLY A 242 -16.24 22.75 4.45
N ALA A 243 -15.10 23.00 5.09
CA ALA A 243 -14.47 22.10 6.08
C ALA A 243 -15.40 21.71 7.24
N ASN A 244 -16.35 22.60 7.62
CA ASN A 244 -17.35 22.34 8.65
C ASN A 244 -18.24 21.13 8.32
N TYR A 245 -18.47 20.81 7.03
CA TYR A 245 -19.25 19.64 6.64
C TYR A 245 -18.48 18.34 6.91
N VAL A 246 -17.17 18.29 6.65
CA VAL A 246 -16.33 17.17 7.08
C VAL A 246 -16.42 16.98 8.60
N GLY A 247 -16.36 18.09 9.34
CA GLY A 247 -16.52 18.08 10.79
C GLY A 247 -17.87 17.48 11.24
N GLN A 248 -18.98 17.91 10.63
CA GLN A 248 -20.32 17.42 10.93
C GLN A 248 -20.50 15.94 10.58
N TYR A 249 -20.01 15.50 9.40
CA TYR A 249 -20.06 14.10 8.99
C TYR A 249 -19.28 13.21 9.96
N ASN A 250 -18.07 13.59 10.33
CA ASN A 250 -17.25 12.82 11.25
C ASN A 250 -17.83 12.81 12.67
N HIS A 251 -18.38 13.93 13.14
CA HIS A 251 -19.05 14.00 14.44
C HIS A 251 -20.28 13.07 14.47
N THR A 252 -21.00 12.95 13.34
CA THR A 252 -22.21 12.10 13.24
C THR A 252 -21.86 10.62 13.08
N THR A 253 -20.84 10.29 12.27
CA THR A 253 -20.51 8.91 11.87
C THR A 253 -19.40 8.28 12.71
N LYS A 254 -18.58 9.10 13.36
CA LYS A 254 -17.51 8.70 14.29
C LYS A 254 -16.48 7.72 13.72
N PRO A 255 -15.84 8.04 12.59
CA PRO A 255 -14.73 7.23 12.10
C PRO A 255 -13.57 7.25 13.10
N GLN A 256 -12.81 6.16 13.20
CA GLN A 256 -11.62 6.11 14.04
C GLN A 256 -10.49 6.99 13.49
N PHE A 257 -10.41 7.12 12.17
CA PHE A 257 -9.43 7.95 11.45
C PHE A 257 -10.12 8.75 10.37
N SER A 258 -9.67 9.99 10.18
CA SER A 258 -10.11 10.85 9.09
C SER A 258 -8.98 11.74 8.62
N VAL A 259 -8.73 11.77 7.32
CA VAL A 259 -7.73 12.62 6.68
C VAL A 259 -8.32 13.30 5.45
N GLY A 260 -8.10 14.60 5.31
CA GLY A 260 -8.54 15.38 4.14
C GLY A 260 -7.38 15.68 3.19
N GLU A 261 -7.70 15.68 1.91
CA GLU A 261 -6.79 16.07 0.85
C GLU A 261 -6.95 17.58 0.54
N TYR A 262 -6.13 18.40 1.17
CA TYR A 262 -6.13 19.84 0.96
C TYR A 262 -4.81 20.29 0.33
N TRP A 263 -4.75 20.43 -0.99
CA TRP A 263 -3.55 20.79 -1.76
C TRP A 263 -3.22 22.28 -1.63
N ASP A 264 -2.45 22.63 -0.60
CA ASP A 264 -2.10 24.02 -0.37
C ASP A 264 -0.84 24.16 0.51
N ASN A 265 -0.54 25.39 0.88
CA ASN A 265 0.49 25.74 1.85
C ASN A 265 0.06 25.41 3.29
N SER A 266 1.04 25.44 4.18
CA SER A 266 0.86 25.09 5.59
C SER A 266 -0.25 25.88 6.30
N SER A 267 -0.35 27.19 6.03
CA SER A 267 -1.33 28.06 6.70
C SER A 267 -2.76 27.70 6.32
N SER A 268 -3.00 27.47 5.03
CA SER A 268 -4.32 27.08 4.51
C SER A 268 -4.75 25.71 5.05
N ILE A 269 -3.84 24.72 5.06
CA ILE A 269 -4.13 23.38 5.57
C ILE A 269 -4.44 23.42 7.07
N LYS A 270 -3.64 24.15 7.86
CA LYS A 270 -3.88 24.34 9.30
C LYS A 270 -5.23 24.99 9.56
N LEU A 271 -5.58 26.01 8.76
CA LEU A 271 -6.90 26.65 8.87
C LEU A 271 -8.03 25.67 8.53
N TRP A 272 -7.86 24.85 7.50
CA TRP A 272 -8.82 23.82 7.15
C TRP A 272 -9.02 22.84 8.31
N VAL A 273 -7.95 22.29 8.91
CA VAL A 273 -8.04 21.40 10.09
C VAL A 273 -8.82 22.08 11.23
N LEU A 274 -8.54 23.36 11.50
CA LEU A 274 -9.26 24.12 12.54
C LEU A 274 -10.75 24.32 12.21
N LYS A 275 -11.11 24.48 10.95
CA LYS A 275 -12.49 24.65 10.48
C LYS A 275 -13.31 23.34 10.52
N THR A 276 -12.67 22.15 10.63
CA THR A 276 -13.38 20.88 10.86
C THR A 276 -13.87 20.71 12.29
N ARG A 277 -13.60 21.66 13.20
CA ARG A 277 -13.94 21.53 14.62
C ARG A 277 -15.43 21.42 14.87
N VAL A 278 -15.80 20.46 15.71
CA VAL A 278 -17.08 20.39 16.38
C VAL A 278 -16.76 20.38 17.87
N GLU A 279 -17.48 21.20 18.66
CA GLU A 279 -17.22 21.35 20.10
C GLU A 279 -15.74 21.67 20.42
N ASN A 280 -15.12 22.50 19.60
CA ASN A 280 -13.70 22.90 19.67
C ASN A 280 -12.68 21.78 19.42
N VAL A 281 -13.09 20.57 19.01
CA VAL A 281 -12.22 19.43 18.70
C VAL A 281 -12.12 19.25 17.18
N PRO A 282 -10.90 19.28 16.57
CA PRO A 282 -10.73 18.95 15.17
C PRO A 282 -11.23 17.55 14.86
N GLN A 283 -12.01 17.42 13.80
CA GLN A 283 -12.63 16.15 13.40
C GLN A 283 -11.90 15.44 12.28
N SER A 284 -10.85 16.05 11.71
CA SER A 284 -10.05 15.45 10.64
C SER A 284 -8.59 15.89 10.73
N ALA A 285 -7.68 14.97 10.40
CA ALA A 285 -6.31 15.25 10.04
C ALA A 285 -6.26 15.72 8.57
N ALA A 286 -5.07 16.11 8.10
CA ALA A 286 -4.83 16.46 6.71
C ALA A 286 -3.53 15.82 6.20
N PHE A 287 -3.45 15.56 4.90
CA PHE A 287 -2.19 15.25 4.24
C PHE A 287 -1.24 16.47 4.30
N ASP A 288 0.00 16.21 4.71
CA ASP A 288 1.03 17.25 4.89
C ASP A 288 1.73 17.54 3.55
N PHE A 289 1.06 18.29 2.67
CA PHE A 289 1.63 18.70 1.37
C PHE A 289 2.91 19.52 1.51
N PRO A 290 3.06 20.45 2.47
CA PRO A 290 4.34 21.12 2.74
C PRO A 290 5.49 20.14 3.01
N PHE A 291 5.27 19.08 3.77
CA PHE A 291 6.25 18.01 3.98
C PHE A 291 6.65 17.36 2.66
N ARG A 292 5.67 17.00 1.85
CA ARG A 292 5.89 16.39 0.53
C ARG A 292 6.71 17.30 -0.37
N TYR A 293 6.39 18.60 -0.45
CA TYR A 293 7.12 19.53 -1.31
C TYR A 293 8.58 19.67 -0.90
N THR A 294 8.86 19.82 0.38
CA THR A 294 10.24 19.97 0.86
C THR A 294 11.07 18.71 0.60
N VAL A 295 10.49 17.52 0.81
CA VAL A 295 11.19 16.25 0.56
C VAL A 295 11.44 16.04 -0.94
N ARG A 296 10.45 16.30 -1.79
CA ARG A 296 10.62 16.24 -3.25
C ARG A 296 11.74 17.17 -3.73
N ASP A 297 11.74 18.42 -3.27
CA ASP A 297 12.73 19.42 -3.69
C ASP A 297 14.14 19.07 -3.22
N ALA A 298 14.27 18.56 -2.00
CA ALA A 298 15.53 18.09 -1.47
C ALA A 298 16.06 16.89 -2.25
N ALA A 299 15.26 15.83 -2.39
CA ALA A 299 15.64 14.62 -3.10
C ALA A 299 15.98 14.89 -4.57
N ASN A 300 15.09 15.59 -5.31
CA ASN A 300 15.30 15.84 -6.74
C ASN A 300 16.49 16.75 -7.05
N SER A 301 16.84 17.66 -6.15
CA SER A 301 18.02 18.51 -6.31
C SER A 301 19.31 17.89 -5.75
N GLY A 302 19.21 16.94 -4.82
CA GLY A 302 20.34 16.43 -4.03
C GLY A 302 20.83 17.44 -2.99
N ASP A 303 20.06 18.49 -2.73
CA ASP A 303 20.32 19.50 -1.69
C ASP A 303 19.37 19.26 -0.51
N TRP A 304 19.82 18.47 0.46
CA TRP A 304 19.02 18.08 1.60
C TRP A 304 18.79 19.21 2.61
N SER A 305 19.53 20.32 2.51
CA SER A 305 19.26 21.51 3.34
C SER A 305 17.89 22.13 3.09
N LYS A 306 17.27 21.84 1.93
CA LYS A 306 15.90 22.27 1.58
C LYS A 306 14.81 21.67 2.45
N LEU A 307 15.11 20.63 3.23
CA LEU A 307 14.17 20.10 4.25
C LEU A 307 13.84 21.14 5.33
N GLN A 308 14.69 22.15 5.53
CA GLN A 308 14.41 23.34 6.30
C GLN A 308 13.79 24.41 5.40
N ASN A 309 12.46 24.59 5.50
CA ASN A 309 11.73 25.58 4.72
C ASN A 309 10.88 26.46 5.66
N ASP A 310 11.44 27.58 6.09
CA ASP A 310 10.79 28.49 7.03
C ASP A 310 9.55 29.21 6.44
N ASN A 311 9.45 29.27 5.11
CA ASN A 311 8.33 29.90 4.41
C ASN A 311 7.09 28.99 4.32
N ASN A 312 7.27 27.68 4.45
CA ASN A 312 6.17 26.71 4.34
C ASN A 312 6.41 25.52 5.29
N ILE A 313 6.43 25.81 6.60
CA ILE A 313 6.75 24.84 7.65
C ILE A 313 5.74 23.68 7.64
N PRO A 314 6.17 22.41 7.46
CA PRO A 314 5.30 21.25 7.47
C PRO A 314 4.44 21.15 8.74
N LEU A 315 3.25 20.54 8.64
CA LEU A 315 2.36 20.36 9.77
C LEU A 315 3.01 19.55 10.88
N ASN A 316 3.76 18.49 10.52
CA ASN A 316 4.44 17.64 11.48
C ASN A 316 5.53 18.35 12.30
N SER A 317 6.00 19.49 11.84
CA SER A 317 6.97 20.34 12.57
C SER A 317 6.31 21.35 13.52
N ASP A 318 4.98 21.56 13.39
CA ASP A 318 4.21 22.44 14.32
C ASP A 318 3.57 21.61 15.44
N ASN A 319 3.94 21.88 16.69
CA ASN A 319 3.48 21.11 17.86
C ASN A 319 1.95 21.09 18.07
N ARG A 320 1.23 22.08 17.52
CA ARG A 320 -0.22 22.18 17.59
C ARG A 320 -0.93 21.32 16.54
N PHE A 321 -0.25 21.00 15.44
CA PHE A 321 -0.81 20.31 14.28
C PHE A 321 -0.16 18.97 14.00
N ARG A 322 0.99 18.67 14.60
CA ARG A 322 1.76 17.43 14.42
C ARG A 322 0.92 16.16 14.53
N GLN A 323 0.01 16.11 15.50
CA GLN A 323 -0.93 15.01 15.69
C GLN A 323 -1.79 14.76 14.45
N TYR A 324 -2.17 15.83 13.74
CA TYR A 324 -3.04 15.81 12.57
C TYR A 324 -2.30 15.77 11.23
N ALA A 325 -0.98 15.60 11.26
CA ALA A 325 -0.17 15.51 10.06
C ALA A 325 -0.11 14.06 9.55
N VAL A 326 -0.74 13.76 8.43
CA VAL A 326 -0.48 12.53 7.67
C VAL A 326 0.59 12.85 6.64
N THR A 327 1.83 12.47 6.96
CA THR A 327 3.01 12.77 6.12
C THR A 327 3.10 11.81 4.96
N PHE A 328 3.51 12.30 3.79
CA PHE A 328 3.73 11.50 2.59
C PHE A 328 4.75 12.19 1.69
N ILE A 329 5.31 11.47 0.73
CA ILE A 329 6.32 12.01 -0.19
C ILE A 329 5.89 11.92 -1.65
N GLU A 330 5.06 10.95 -1.98
CA GLU A 330 4.46 10.77 -3.31
C GLU A 330 3.10 10.08 -3.16
N ASN A 331 2.20 10.29 -4.13
CA ASN A 331 0.91 9.63 -4.22
C ASN A 331 0.51 9.41 -5.69
N HIS A 332 -0.71 8.90 -5.93
CA HIS A 332 -1.24 8.60 -7.26
C HIS A 332 -1.46 9.83 -8.17
N ASP A 333 -1.48 11.05 -7.62
CA ASP A 333 -1.62 12.31 -8.36
C ASP A 333 -0.32 13.08 -8.52
N THR A 334 0.76 12.60 -7.90
CA THR A 334 2.09 13.23 -8.03
C THR A 334 3.11 12.33 -8.71
N GLN A 335 2.81 11.04 -8.85
CA GLN A 335 3.67 10.08 -9.54
C GLN A 335 3.85 10.42 -11.02
N MET A 336 4.93 9.93 -11.61
CA MET A 336 5.06 9.89 -13.06
C MET A 336 4.08 8.85 -13.62
N ARG A 337 3.10 9.28 -14.43
CA ARG A 337 2.14 8.39 -15.10
C ARG A 337 2.65 7.94 -16.45
N SER A 338 3.23 8.85 -17.23
CA SER A 338 3.86 8.60 -18.52
C SER A 338 4.87 9.72 -18.84
N GLU A 339 5.61 9.60 -19.94
CA GLU A 339 6.49 10.69 -20.42
C GLU A 339 5.69 11.96 -20.80
N SER A 340 4.46 11.80 -21.30
CA SER A 340 3.57 12.91 -21.64
C SER A 340 2.80 13.46 -20.43
N GLU A 341 2.73 12.70 -19.33
CA GLU A 341 2.06 13.07 -18.09
C GLU A 341 3.02 12.84 -16.89
N PRO A 342 4.13 13.62 -16.82
CA PRO A 342 5.16 13.40 -15.80
C PRO A 342 4.72 13.83 -14.40
N LEU A 343 3.68 14.65 -14.26
CA LEU A 343 3.21 15.25 -13.01
C LEU A 343 4.37 15.85 -12.18
N ASP A 344 4.48 15.50 -10.89
CA ASP A 344 5.46 16.08 -9.97
C ASP A 344 6.15 15.02 -9.07
N PRO A 345 6.81 13.98 -9.65
CA PRO A 345 7.33 12.83 -8.92
C PRO A 345 8.65 13.12 -8.20
N ILE A 346 8.98 12.20 -7.28
CA ILE A 346 10.35 12.01 -6.83
C ILE A 346 11.13 11.27 -7.92
N LYS A 347 12.17 11.93 -8.47
CA LYS A 347 12.94 11.43 -9.64
C LYS A 347 14.21 10.69 -9.25
N LYS A 348 14.73 10.91 -8.05
CA LYS A 348 15.93 10.27 -7.51
C LYS A 348 15.88 10.23 -5.99
N ASP A 349 16.75 9.42 -5.39
CA ASP A 349 16.89 9.27 -3.94
C ASP A 349 15.58 8.86 -3.22
N THR A 350 14.69 8.15 -3.93
CA THR A 350 13.41 7.67 -3.40
C THR A 350 13.58 6.92 -2.08
N LEU A 351 14.67 6.15 -1.95
CA LEU A 351 14.93 5.38 -0.74
C LEU A 351 15.30 6.29 0.45
N ALA A 352 16.17 7.30 0.25
CA ALA A 352 16.51 8.29 1.27
C ALA A 352 15.31 9.17 1.66
N ALA A 353 14.44 9.50 0.69
CA ALA A 353 13.18 10.21 0.94
C ALA A 353 12.23 9.39 1.82
N ASN A 354 12.09 8.07 1.58
CA ASN A 354 11.32 7.17 2.45
C ASN A 354 11.97 7.02 3.83
N ALA A 355 13.31 7.02 3.91
CA ALA A 355 14.01 7.02 5.20
C ALA A 355 13.67 8.29 6.01
N TYR A 356 13.64 9.45 5.38
CA TYR A 356 13.19 10.67 6.06
C TYR A 356 11.73 10.58 6.49
N LEU A 357 10.82 10.17 5.59
CA LEU A 357 9.39 9.99 5.89
C LEU A 357 9.18 9.12 7.14
N LEU A 358 9.85 7.96 7.19
CA LEU A 358 9.67 6.98 8.26
C LEU A 358 10.42 7.34 9.55
N ALA A 359 11.41 8.22 9.50
CA ALA A 359 12.07 8.75 10.69
C ALA A 359 11.26 9.86 11.38
N MET A 360 10.49 10.66 10.63
CA MET A 360 9.87 11.89 11.12
C MET A 360 8.58 11.65 11.93
N PRO A 361 8.21 12.60 12.82
CA PRO A 361 6.89 12.61 13.47
C PRO A 361 5.77 12.84 12.46
N GLY A 362 4.52 12.71 12.89
CA GLY A 362 3.35 12.59 12.05
C GLY A 362 3.04 11.12 11.76
N THR A 363 1.94 10.84 11.09
CA THR A 363 1.61 9.48 10.63
C THR A 363 2.12 9.31 9.20
N PRO A 364 3.17 8.52 8.97
CA PRO A 364 3.72 8.35 7.62
C PRO A 364 2.79 7.49 6.76
N CYS A 365 2.51 7.96 5.54
CA CYS A 365 1.80 7.24 4.49
C CYS A 365 2.79 6.88 3.38
N VAL A 366 3.10 5.59 3.27
CA VAL A 366 4.00 5.06 2.24
C VAL A 366 3.21 4.85 0.95
N PHE A 367 3.79 5.27 -0.17
CA PHE A 367 3.17 5.09 -1.48
C PHE A 367 3.37 3.65 -2.01
N TYR A 368 2.35 3.07 -2.65
CA TYR A 368 2.37 1.64 -3.03
C TYR A 368 3.48 1.29 -4.02
N ARG A 369 3.83 2.17 -4.99
CA ARG A 369 4.95 1.92 -5.90
C ARG A 369 6.28 1.88 -5.15
N HIS A 370 6.51 2.80 -4.20
CA HIS A 370 7.70 2.75 -3.35
C HIS A 370 7.78 1.47 -2.52
N TRP A 371 6.63 1.01 -2.00
CA TRP A 371 6.57 -0.29 -1.32
C TRP A 371 6.92 -1.44 -2.26
N LEU A 372 6.39 -1.49 -3.48
CA LEU A 372 6.67 -2.56 -4.44
C LEU A 372 8.16 -2.60 -4.82
N ASP A 373 8.78 -1.43 -5.02
CA ASP A 373 10.18 -1.31 -5.47
C ASP A 373 11.20 -1.52 -4.33
N HIS A 374 10.82 -1.17 -3.08
CA HIS A 374 11.77 -1.10 -1.95
C HIS A 374 11.29 -1.85 -0.71
N LYS A 375 10.51 -2.92 -0.85
CA LYS A 375 9.85 -3.64 0.26
C LYS A 375 10.77 -3.91 1.44
N GLN A 376 11.94 -4.50 1.21
CA GLN A 376 12.82 -4.91 2.29
C GLN A 376 13.40 -3.71 3.07
N ALA A 377 13.79 -2.66 2.37
CA ALA A 377 14.28 -1.45 3.01
C ALA A 377 13.19 -0.73 3.81
N ILE A 378 11.98 -0.60 3.26
CA ILE A 378 10.84 0.03 3.94
C ILE A 378 10.45 -0.77 5.19
N LYS A 379 10.42 -2.10 5.12
CA LYS A 379 10.19 -2.97 6.28
C LYS A 379 11.23 -2.69 7.40
N ALA A 380 12.51 -2.65 7.05
CA ALA A 380 13.59 -2.36 8.00
C ALA A 380 13.46 -0.95 8.63
N MET A 381 13.14 0.07 7.82
CA MET A 381 12.90 1.42 8.32
C MET A 381 11.72 1.48 9.31
N ILE A 382 10.61 0.78 9.01
CA ILE A 382 9.45 0.69 9.91
C ILE A 382 9.84 0.01 11.23
N GLU A 383 10.65 -1.03 11.19
CA GLU A 383 11.12 -1.72 12.38
C GLU A 383 12.00 -0.81 13.26
N VAL A 384 12.89 -0.01 12.66
CA VAL A 384 13.71 0.97 13.40
C VAL A 384 12.83 2.07 14.00
N ARG A 385 11.83 2.59 13.25
CA ARG A 385 10.83 3.53 13.78
C ARG A 385 10.13 2.99 15.03
N ARG A 386 9.69 1.74 15.00
CA ARG A 386 9.03 1.06 16.13
C ARG A 386 9.98 0.81 17.29
N ALA A 387 11.25 0.49 17.00
CA ALA A 387 12.28 0.30 18.01
C ALA A 387 12.60 1.60 18.75
N ALA A 388 12.59 2.74 18.05
CA ALA A 388 12.71 4.07 18.65
C ALA A 388 11.43 4.48 19.41
N GLY A 389 10.26 3.93 19.07
CA GLY A 389 8.97 4.34 19.61
C GLY A 389 8.51 5.69 19.08
N ILE A 390 8.71 5.96 17.80
CA ILE A 390 8.31 7.23 17.18
C ILE A 390 6.79 7.24 16.94
N THR A 391 6.14 8.30 17.43
CA THR A 391 4.70 8.54 17.28
C THR A 391 4.43 9.74 16.39
N ASN A 392 3.16 9.99 16.09
CA ASN A 392 2.75 11.20 15.38
C ASN A 392 2.96 12.49 16.19
N THR A 393 3.17 12.40 17.50
CA THR A 393 3.44 13.55 18.39
C THR A 393 4.89 13.65 18.85
N SER A 394 5.78 12.77 18.39
CA SER A 394 7.22 12.83 18.65
C SER A 394 7.81 14.19 18.25
N VAL A 395 8.93 14.57 18.87
CA VAL A 395 9.61 15.84 18.60
C VAL A 395 10.85 15.59 17.78
N SER A 396 11.07 16.42 16.77
CA SER A 396 12.28 16.40 15.95
C SER A 396 13.09 17.70 16.12
N SER A 397 14.40 17.59 15.98
CA SER A 397 15.32 18.73 15.96
C SER A 397 16.43 18.51 14.94
N VAL A 398 16.78 19.55 14.21
CA VAL A 398 17.87 19.50 13.23
C VAL A 398 19.21 19.58 13.97
N VAL A 399 20.08 18.63 13.67
CA VAL A 399 21.44 18.53 14.26
C VAL A 399 22.48 19.13 13.32
N ALA A 400 22.33 18.87 12.01
CA ALA A 400 23.16 19.47 10.96
C ALA A 400 22.32 19.78 9.75
N ASN A 401 22.58 20.93 9.12
CA ASN A 401 21.86 21.39 7.93
C ASN A 401 22.85 21.79 6.85
N ALA A 402 23.28 20.84 6.03
CA ALA A 402 24.13 21.09 4.88
C ALA A 402 23.56 20.36 3.64
N PRO A 403 23.81 20.86 2.42
CA PRO A 403 23.26 20.27 1.20
C PRO A 403 23.51 18.78 1.05
N LYS A 404 24.72 18.30 1.38
CA LYS A 404 25.13 16.90 1.23
C LYS A 404 25.08 16.08 2.52
N GLN A 405 24.77 16.72 3.66
CA GLN A 405 24.65 16.06 4.96
C GLN A 405 23.63 16.77 5.83
N TYR A 406 22.42 16.26 5.80
CA TYR A 406 21.34 16.71 6.69
C TYR A 406 21.14 15.69 7.80
N VAL A 407 21.13 16.15 9.05
CA VAL A 407 20.97 15.28 10.21
C VAL A 407 19.81 15.77 11.07
N VAL A 408 18.83 14.92 11.28
CA VAL A 408 17.70 15.17 12.17
C VAL A 408 17.66 14.13 13.30
N ALA A 409 17.45 14.62 14.51
CA ALA A 409 17.18 13.81 15.70
C ALA A 409 15.68 13.77 15.97
N VAL A 410 15.13 12.58 16.22
CA VAL A 410 13.72 12.38 16.56
C VAL A 410 13.60 11.65 17.89
N GLU A 411 12.88 12.27 18.83
CA GLU A 411 12.66 11.71 20.16
C GLU A 411 11.48 10.72 20.12
N GLY A 412 11.77 9.44 20.25
CA GLY A 412 10.75 8.41 20.42
C GLY A 412 10.50 8.10 21.90
N THR A 413 9.47 7.33 22.18
CA THR A 413 9.10 6.90 23.55
C THR A 413 10.09 5.89 24.17
N LYS A 414 10.87 5.22 23.32
CA LYS A 414 11.87 4.20 23.72
C LYS A 414 13.29 4.68 23.56
N GLY A 415 13.55 5.58 22.61
CA GLY A 415 14.88 6.09 22.33
C GLY A 415 14.89 7.12 21.23
N LYS A 416 16.05 7.75 21.01
CA LYS A 416 16.25 8.77 19.99
C LYS A 416 16.75 8.12 18.70
N LEU A 417 16.19 8.52 17.57
CA LEU A 417 16.65 8.16 16.22
C LEU A 417 17.34 9.35 15.58
N LEU A 418 18.58 9.15 15.08
CA LEU A 418 19.21 10.07 14.15
C LEU A 418 19.00 9.55 12.73
N CYS A 419 18.42 10.38 11.86
CA CYS A 419 18.34 10.17 10.42
C CYS A 419 19.35 11.10 9.75
N VAL A 420 20.29 10.52 9.03
CA VAL A 420 21.33 11.22 8.29
C VAL A 420 21.08 11.03 6.81
N LEU A 421 21.05 12.10 6.03
CA LEU A 421 20.72 12.12 4.62
C LEU A 421 21.79 12.83 3.79
N GLY A 422 21.94 12.41 2.54
CA GLY A 422 22.76 13.04 1.52
C GLY A 422 24.01 12.25 1.14
N ASP A 423 24.75 12.76 0.14
CA ASP A 423 25.93 12.11 -0.43
C ASP A 423 27.01 11.82 0.63
N ASP A 424 27.12 12.70 1.65
CA ASP A 424 28.09 12.62 2.73
C ASP A 424 27.50 11.93 3.99
N ALA A 425 26.37 11.21 3.89
CA ALA A 425 25.73 10.56 5.02
C ALA A 425 26.67 9.56 5.74
N ASP A 426 27.55 8.87 5.01
CA ASP A 426 28.48 7.89 5.58
C ASP A 426 29.64 8.54 6.37
N SER A 427 29.90 9.83 6.17
CA SER A 427 30.93 10.57 6.90
C SER A 427 30.48 11.03 8.31
N TYR A 428 29.15 10.96 8.59
CA TYR A 428 28.62 11.36 9.89
C TYR A 428 28.87 10.28 10.94
N VAL A 429 29.52 10.67 12.03
CA VAL A 429 29.85 9.78 13.15
C VAL A 429 29.30 10.39 14.44
N PRO A 430 28.18 9.90 14.99
CA PRO A 430 27.68 10.32 16.29
C PRO A 430 28.53 9.70 17.43
N ASP A 431 28.31 10.16 18.67
CA ASP A 431 28.93 9.54 19.84
C ASP A 431 28.57 8.05 19.94
N ALA A 432 29.56 7.18 19.81
CA ALA A 432 29.41 5.73 19.87
C ALA A 432 28.98 5.22 21.27
N ASN A 433 29.14 6.00 22.32
CA ASN A 433 28.64 5.67 23.66
C ASN A 433 27.10 5.88 23.73
N GLU A 434 26.55 6.79 22.93
CA GLU A 434 25.13 7.08 22.92
C GLU A 434 24.39 6.35 21.79
N PHE A 435 24.99 6.23 20.61
CA PHE A 435 24.31 5.75 19.40
C PHE A 435 24.96 4.50 18.79
N VAL A 436 24.12 3.70 18.12
CA VAL A 436 24.51 2.54 17.31
C VAL A 436 23.96 2.71 15.90
N LYS A 437 24.79 2.52 14.87
CA LYS A 437 24.32 2.45 13.47
C LYS A 437 23.49 1.19 13.29
N VAL A 438 22.21 1.35 12.89
CA VAL A 438 21.24 0.24 12.83
C VAL A 438 20.75 -0.06 11.41
N LEU A 439 20.83 0.92 10.52
CA LEU A 439 20.43 0.75 9.13
C LEU A 439 21.21 1.72 8.23
N SER A 440 21.52 1.28 7.02
CA SER A 440 22.18 2.08 5.99
C SER A 440 21.56 1.81 4.64
N GLY A 441 21.59 2.80 3.76
CA GLY A 441 21.21 2.66 2.36
C GLY A 441 21.82 3.78 1.53
N ASN A 442 21.48 3.82 0.24
CA ASN A 442 21.97 4.86 -0.61
C ASN A 442 21.52 6.24 -0.09
N HIS A 443 22.48 7.11 0.22
CA HIS A 443 22.33 8.49 0.71
C HIS A 443 21.54 8.60 2.04
N PHE A 444 21.51 7.53 2.87
CA PHE A 444 20.97 7.64 4.23
C PHE A 444 21.61 6.68 5.23
N ASN A 445 21.62 7.09 6.50
CA ASN A 445 21.95 6.25 7.65
C ASN A 445 21.00 6.50 8.82
N TYR A 446 20.68 5.44 9.56
CA TYR A 446 19.97 5.51 10.83
C TYR A 446 20.89 5.12 11.99
N PHE A 447 20.88 5.95 13.02
CA PHE A 447 21.54 5.63 14.30
C PHE A 447 20.49 5.68 15.41
N LEU A 448 20.42 4.63 16.20
CA LEU A 448 19.46 4.51 17.29
C LEU A 448 20.20 4.62 18.63
N SER A 449 19.65 5.42 19.55
CA SER A 449 20.25 5.57 20.88
C SER A 449 20.18 4.26 21.65
N ARG A 450 21.22 3.98 22.45
CA ARG A 450 21.35 2.76 23.25
C ARG A 450 20.21 2.58 24.27
N LYS A 451 19.56 3.68 24.67
CA LYS A 451 18.36 3.70 25.53
C LYS A 451 17.17 2.94 24.93
N ALA A 452 17.11 2.79 23.61
CA ALA A 452 16.01 2.06 22.96
C ALA A 452 15.95 0.57 23.34
N ASP A 453 17.04 0.00 23.82
CA ASP A 453 17.15 -1.39 24.27
C ASP A 453 16.57 -2.39 23.24
N ALA A 454 16.97 -2.28 21.98
CA ALA A 454 16.40 -3.01 20.86
C ALA A 454 17.34 -4.11 20.34
N LEU A 455 16.75 -5.18 19.81
CA LEU A 455 17.42 -6.21 19.02
C LEU A 455 16.89 -6.12 17.59
N LEU A 456 17.76 -5.76 16.65
CA LEU A 456 17.40 -5.51 15.26
C LEU A 456 18.12 -6.48 14.31
N LEU A 457 17.43 -6.91 13.27
CA LEU A 457 17.95 -7.72 12.18
C LEU A 457 17.76 -6.92 10.89
N ASP A 458 18.83 -6.69 10.13
CA ASP A 458 18.83 -5.85 8.94
C ASP A 458 18.02 -6.43 7.77
N LYS A 459 17.74 -7.74 7.81
CA LYS A 459 16.94 -8.44 6.79
C LYS A 459 15.57 -8.80 7.37
N PRO A 460 14.49 -8.14 6.96
CA PRO A 460 13.12 -8.52 7.31
C PRO A 460 12.73 -9.90 6.77
N SER A 461 11.67 -10.48 7.33
CA SER A 461 11.07 -11.71 6.78
C SER A 461 10.66 -11.53 5.33
N GLY A 462 10.88 -12.56 4.51
CA GLY A 462 10.51 -12.51 3.10
C GLY A 462 11.24 -13.52 2.23
N GLU A 463 11.06 -13.33 0.92
CA GLU A 463 11.72 -14.12 -0.11
C GLU A 463 13.00 -13.41 -0.59
N TYR A 464 14.06 -14.17 -0.78
CA TYR A 464 15.38 -13.72 -1.22
C TYR A 464 15.87 -14.59 -2.37
N ASP A 465 16.46 -13.97 -3.39
CA ASP A 465 16.84 -14.65 -4.63
C ASP A 465 18.20 -15.37 -4.55
N ALA A 466 18.92 -15.25 -3.43
CA ALA A 466 20.21 -15.91 -3.20
C ALA A 466 20.44 -16.11 -1.70
N ALA A 467 21.45 -16.90 -1.35
CA ALA A 467 22.00 -16.96 0.00
C ALA A 467 22.49 -15.57 0.44
N PHE A 468 22.30 -15.21 1.70
CA PHE A 468 22.65 -13.91 2.26
C PHE A 468 23.06 -14.03 3.73
N ALA A 469 23.64 -12.96 4.27
CA ALA A 469 23.89 -12.82 5.70
C ALA A 469 22.88 -11.86 6.33
N VAL A 470 22.43 -12.18 7.52
CA VAL A 470 21.61 -11.34 8.38
C VAL A 470 22.51 -10.69 9.41
N LYS A 471 22.58 -9.35 9.40
CA LYS A 471 23.28 -8.59 10.43
C LYS A 471 22.38 -8.42 11.63
N VAL A 472 22.82 -8.95 12.74
CA VAL A 472 22.18 -8.79 14.06
C VAL A 472 22.81 -7.62 14.78
N THR A 473 22.02 -6.63 15.17
CA THR A 473 22.47 -5.45 15.90
C THR A 473 21.76 -5.37 17.24
N ARG A 474 22.53 -5.43 18.33
CA ARG A 474 22.03 -5.16 19.69
C ARG A 474 22.28 -3.69 20.04
N VAL A 475 21.19 -2.98 20.27
CA VAL A 475 21.19 -1.60 20.75
C VAL A 475 20.89 -1.64 22.24
N SER A 476 21.89 -1.40 23.09
CA SER A 476 21.76 -1.43 24.54
C SER A 476 22.89 -0.66 25.20
N GLU A 477 22.65 -0.14 26.40
CA GLU A 477 23.70 0.47 27.27
C GLU A 477 24.64 -0.59 27.85
N GLN A 478 24.20 -1.84 27.90
CA GLN A 478 24.99 -2.95 28.46
C GLN A 478 25.33 -3.97 27.38
N ALA A 479 26.53 -4.51 27.45
CA ALA A 479 26.93 -5.65 26.63
C ALA A 479 26.12 -6.89 27.02
N GLN A 480 25.55 -7.58 26.04
CA GLN A 480 24.72 -8.76 26.24
C GLN A 480 25.09 -9.86 25.24
N THR A 481 24.99 -11.11 25.71
CA THR A 481 25.19 -12.28 24.86
C THR A 481 23.93 -12.55 24.01
N LEU A 482 24.11 -12.78 22.73
CA LEU A 482 23.02 -13.14 21.81
C LEU A 482 23.12 -14.61 21.40
N VAL A 483 22.00 -15.30 21.40
CA VAL A 483 21.85 -16.69 20.96
C VAL A 483 20.86 -16.79 19.82
N TYR A 484 21.04 -17.80 18.95
CA TYR A 484 20.13 -17.96 17.82
C TYR A 484 19.88 -19.43 17.45
N THR A 485 18.80 -19.65 16.68
CA THR A 485 18.45 -20.89 15.98
C THR A 485 18.00 -20.57 14.56
N THR A 486 18.11 -21.51 13.62
CA THR A 486 17.71 -21.32 12.21
C THR A 486 16.61 -22.30 11.76
N ASP A 487 16.21 -23.21 12.65
CA ASP A 487 15.23 -24.28 12.41
C ASP A 487 13.84 -23.95 12.98
N GLY A 488 13.68 -22.78 13.60
CA GLY A 488 12.42 -22.35 14.23
C GLY A 488 12.26 -22.81 15.67
N ALA A 489 13.21 -23.56 16.23
CA ALA A 489 13.20 -23.87 17.66
C ALA A 489 13.47 -22.62 18.50
N ALA A 490 12.85 -22.49 19.66
CA ALA A 490 13.14 -21.40 20.59
C ALA A 490 14.61 -21.46 21.06
N PRO A 491 15.37 -20.34 21.00
CA PRO A 491 16.76 -20.33 21.44
C PRO A 491 16.85 -20.51 22.96
N THR A 492 17.87 -21.24 23.39
CA THR A 492 18.15 -21.56 24.78
C THR A 492 19.58 -21.11 25.17
N ALA A 493 19.95 -21.29 26.45
CA ALA A 493 21.32 -21.02 26.90
C ALA A 493 22.37 -21.87 26.16
N GLN A 494 22.03 -23.00 25.61
CA GLN A 494 22.88 -23.92 24.87
C GLN A 494 22.90 -23.64 23.36
N SER A 495 22.03 -22.77 22.86
CA SER A 495 21.99 -22.42 21.45
C SER A 495 23.27 -21.71 20.99
N PRO A 496 23.62 -21.79 19.70
CA PRO A 496 24.79 -21.08 19.16
C PRO A 496 24.77 -19.59 19.51
N ARG A 497 25.96 -19.04 19.76
CA ARG A 497 26.14 -17.60 19.96
C ARG A 497 26.16 -16.89 18.62
N VAL A 498 25.53 -15.71 18.55
CA VAL A 498 25.68 -14.85 17.37
C VAL A 498 27.17 -14.55 17.18
N PRO A 499 27.74 -14.72 15.98
CA PRO A 499 29.15 -14.43 15.70
C PRO A 499 29.55 -13.01 16.13
N ALA A 500 30.85 -12.82 16.47
CA ALA A 500 31.37 -11.52 16.94
C ALA A 500 31.16 -10.38 15.92
N ASP A 501 31.15 -10.71 14.60
CA ASP A 501 30.84 -9.77 13.53
C ASP A 501 29.33 -9.53 13.38
N GLY A 502 28.49 -10.23 14.14
CA GLY A 502 27.04 -10.11 14.14
C GLY A 502 26.35 -10.74 12.93
N ASN A 503 27.05 -11.47 12.06
CA ASN A 503 26.47 -12.00 10.81
C ASN A 503 26.06 -13.46 10.95
N ILE A 504 24.80 -13.78 10.57
CA ILE A 504 24.26 -15.13 10.51
C ILE A 504 23.97 -15.46 9.03
N SER A 505 24.62 -16.49 8.49
CA SER A 505 24.41 -16.92 7.10
C SER A 505 23.09 -17.68 6.95
N ILE A 506 22.30 -17.29 5.96
CA ILE A 506 21.06 -17.96 5.53
C ILE A 506 21.28 -18.47 4.10
N THR A 507 21.42 -19.78 3.94
CA THR A 507 21.71 -20.42 2.65
C THR A 507 20.53 -21.19 2.06
N GLN A 508 19.49 -21.42 2.85
CA GLN A 508 18.27 -22.14 2.50
C GLN A 508 17.09 -21.58 3.30
N ASN A 509 15.88 -22.08 3.06
CA ASN A 509 14.70 -21.69 3.83
C ASN A 509 14.99 -21.88 5.33
N ALA A 510 14.69 -20.87 6.12
CA ALA A 510 14.98 -20.86 7.54
C ALA A 510 13.94 -20.05 8.34
N THR A 511 13.68 -20.51 9.55
CA THR A 511 13.04 -19.68 10.59
C THR A 511 14.12 -19.32 11.59
N LEU A 512 14.70 -18.12 11.40
CA LEU A 512 15.70 -17.57 12.31
C LEU A 512 15.03 -17.01 13.57
N GLN A 513 15.49 -17.43 14.74
CA GLN A 513 15.15 -16.80 16.01
C GLN A 513 16.43 -16.33 16.69
N VAL A 514 16.45 -15.07 17.12
CA VAL A 514 17.57 -14.47 17.85
C VAL A 514 17.05 -13.91 19.15
N GLY A 515 17.71 -14.24 20.26
CA GLY A 515 17.32 -13.78 21.59
C GLY A 515 18.49 -13.28 22.42
N VAL A 516 18.19 -12.51 23.46
CA VAL A 516 19.14 -11.99 24.45
C VAL A 516 19.26 -12.98 25.60
N LEU A 517 20.43 -13.51 25.82
CA LEU A 517 20.72 -14.41 26.94
C LEU A 517 21.18 -13.61 28.15
N SER A 518 20.48 -13.72 29.26
CA SER A 518 20.83 -13.15 30.55
C SER A 518 21.81 -14.04 31.34
N ALA A 519 22.40 -13.50 32.39
CA ALA A 519 23.37 -14.19 33.21
C ALA A 519 22.83 -15.41 33.99
N ASP A 520 21.51 -15.42 34.25
CA ASP A 520 20.79 -16.53 34.87
C ASP A 520 20.39 -17.64 33.89
N GLY A 521 20.80 -17.54 32.63
CA GLY A 521 20.54 -18.53 31.58
C GLY A 521 19.18 -18.41 30.89
N GLN A 522 18.39 -17.38 31.19
CA GLN A 522 17.12 -17.14 30.51
C GLN A 522 17.33 -16.41 29.16
N VAL A 523 16.53 -16.75 28.16
CA VAL A 523 16.52 -16.06 26.89
C VAL A 523 15.26 -15.18 26.77
N SER A 524 15.46 -13.91 26.46
CA SER A 524 14.41 -12.90 26.33
C SER A 524 14.52 -12.12 25.03
N ASN A 525 13.57 -11.21 24.75
CA ASN A 525 13.57 -10.31 23.58
C ASN A 525 13.81 -11.07 22.25
N VAL A 526 13.11 -12.21 22.07
CA VAL A 526 13.31 -13.05 20.89
C VAL A 526 12.68 -12.39 19.67
N VAL A 527 13.51 -12.19 18.65
CA VAL A 527 13.09 -11.72 17.32
C VAL A 527 13.03 -12.92 16.37
N VAL A 528 11.90 -13.09 15.68
CA VAL A 528 11.68 -14.19 14.74
C VAL A 528 11.64 -13.65 13.31
N ARG A 529 12.32 -14.33 12.39
CA ARG A 529 12.31 -14.05 10.94
C ARG A 529 12.10 -15.33 10.14
N ASN A 530 11.20 -15.26 9.18
CA ASN A 530 10.97 -16.36 8.23
C ASN A 530 11.57 -15.98 6.89
N TYR A 531 12.53 -16.77 6.42
CA TYR A 531 13.22 -16.56 5.17
C TYR A 531 12.92 -17.68 4.19
N THR A 532 12.59 -17.31 2.97
CA THR A 532 12.50 -18.22 1.83
C THR A 532 13.61 -17.86 0.85
N VAL A 533 14.54 -18.78 0.62
CA VAL A 533 15.65 -18.61 -0.31
C VAL A 533 15.31 -19.34 -1.61
N ARG A 534 15.08 -18.58 -2.67
CA ARG A 534 14.75 -19.11 -4.00
C ARG A 534 15.72 -18.50 -5.03
N PRO A 535 16.89 -19.13 -5.23
CA PRO A 535 17.80 -18.68 -6.27
C PRO A 535 17.10 -18.67 -7.62
N PHE A 536 17.32 -17.62 -8.38
CA PHE A 536 16.83 -17.57 -9.74
C PHE A 536 17.50 -18.69 -10.56
N VAL A 537 16.70 -19.44 -11.28
CA VAL A 537 17.18 -20.45 -12.23
C VAL A 537 16.93 -19.90 -13.63
N GLU A 538 17.98 -19.77 -14.40
CA GLU A 538 17.89 -19.35 -15.81
C GLU A 538 16.97 -20.28 -16.59
N TYR A 539 16.16 -19.70 -17.47
CA TYR A 539 15.26 -20.45 -18.33
C TYR A 539 15.15 -19.80 -19.71
N LYS A 540 14.54 -20.54 -20.65
CA LYS A 540 14.32 -20.05 -22.01
C LYS A 540 12.89 -19.55 -22.19
N ALA A 541 12.74 -18.39 -22.83
CA ALA A 541 11.47 -17.83 -23.27
C ALA A 541 11.43 -17.83 -24.81
N THR A 542 10.32 -18.28 -25.39
CA THR A 542 10.15 -18.33 -26.84
C THR A 542 9.08 -17.36 -27.29
N ILE A 543 9.44 -16.51 -28.24
CA ILE A 543 8.52 -15.60 -28.91
C ILE A 543 8.03 -16.28 -30.18
N TYR A 544 6.72 -16.49 -30.27
CA TYR A 544 6.04 -17.00 -31.44
C TYR A 544 5.25 -15.88 -32.10
N VAL A 545 5.32 -15.78 -33.45
CA VAL A 545 4.50 -14.81 -34.18
C VAL A 545 3.90 -15.43 -35.43
N ARG A 546 2.67 -15.03 -35.76
CA ARG A 546 2.07 -15.22 -37.07
C ARG A 546 1.57 -13.88 -37.63
N ASN A 547 1.47 -13.81 -38.92
CA ASN A 547 1.17 -12.59 -39.64
C ASN A 547 -0.14 -12.74 -40.43
N GLU A 548 -1.08 -11.82 -40.25
CA GLU A 548 -2.35 -11.76 -40.99
C GLU A 548 -2.24 -10.88 -42.25
N ASN A 549 -1.07 -10.27 -42.52
CA ASN A 549 -0.89 -9.27 -43.57
C ASN A 549 -0.18 -9.79 -44.83
N ASN A 550 0.11 -11.09 -44.91
CA ASN A 550 0.84 -11.69 -46.03
C ASN A 550 2.22 -11.03 -46.31
N TRP A 551 2.96 -10.61 -45.27
CA TRP A 551 4.33 -10.13 -45.44
C TRP A 551 5.19 -11.26 -45.98
N PRO A 552 6.09 -10.96 -46.93
CA PRO A 552 6.91 -12.02 -47.59
C PRO A 552 7.95 -12.59 -46.63
N THR A 553 8.35 -11.85 -45.64
CA THR A 553 9.35 -12.24 -44.62
C THR A 553 8.96 -11.72 -43.25
N ILE A 554 9.42 -12.38 -42.19
CA ILE A 554 9.28 -11.94 -40.82
C ILE A 554 10.67 -11.80 -40.21
N ASN A 555 10.99 -10.58 -39.81
CA ASN A 555 12.19 -10.29 -39.03
C ASN A 555 11.82 -9.95 -37.58
N PHE A 556 12.65 -10.42 -36.66
CA PHE A 556 12.60 -10.00 -35.26
C PHE A 556 13.77 -9.07 -34.99
N HIS A 557 13.49 -7.85 -34.55
CA HIS A 557 14.50 -7.00 -33.91
C HIS A 557 14.25 -7.03 -32.41
N VAL A 558 15.23 -7.49 -31.65
CA VAL A 558 15.08 -7.79 -30.22
C VAL A 558 16.12 -7.02 -29.42
N TRP A 559 15.66 -6.44 -28.31
CA TRP A 559 16.50 -5.78 -27.31
C TRP A 559 16.07 -6.15 -25.88
N ASN A 560 16.93 -5.91 -24.91
CA ASN A 560 16.64 -6.21 -23.50
C ASN A 560 16.71 -4.97 -22.61
N ASN A 561 16.26 -5.10 -21.36
CA ASN A 561 16.31 -4.04 -20.36
C ASN A 561 17.68 -3.85 -19.68
N LYS A 562 18.73 -4.58 -20.12
CA LYS A 562 20.10 -4.48 -19.59
C LYS A 562 21.06 -3.77 -20.57
N GLY A 563 20.51 -3.01 -21.52
CA GLY A 563 21.27 -2.17 -22.44
C GLY A 563 21.74 -2.82 -23.73
N ASN A 564 21.40 -4.09 -24.00
CA ASN A 564 21.67 -4.69 -25.31
C ASN A 564 20.51 -4.40 -26.28
N ASN A 565 20.70 -3.41 -27.14
CA ASN A 565 19.69 -2.94 -28.10
C ASN A 565 19.63 -3.76 -29.40
N ASN A 566 20.53 -4.72 -29.59
CA ASN A 566 20.65 -5.52 -30.83
C ASN A 566 20.97 -7.00 -30.52
N MET A 567 20.12 -7.64 -29.70
CA MET A 567 20.34 -9.01 -29.22
C MET A 567 20.47 -10.05 -30.37
N ASN A 568 19.79 -9.81 -31.48
CA ASN A 568 19.77 -10.71 -32.64
C ASN A 568 20.14 -10.01 -33.96
N GLY A 569 20.86 -8.89 -33.87
CA GLY A 569 21.34 -8.09 -35.01
C GLY A 569 20.79 -6.69 -35.04
N THR A 570 21.45 -5.80 -35.75
CA THR A 570 20.98 -4.43 -36.01
C THR A 570 19.68 -4.45 -36.80
N TRP A 571 18.94 -3.31 -36.73
CA TRP A 571 17.70 -3.15 -37.50
C TRP A 571 17.87 -3.56 -38.98
N PRO A 572 16.92 -4.32 -39.55
CA PRO A 572 15.64 -4.79 -39.04
C PRO A 572 15.70 -6.10 -38.22
N GLY A 573 16.84 -6.48 -37.71
CA GLY A 573 17.04 -7.67 -36.91
C GLY A 573 17.17 -8.93 -37.72
N LYS A 574 16.94 -10.09 -37.10
CA LYS A 574 17.14 -11.41 -37.72
C LYS A 574 15.92 -11.86 -38.51
N LEU A 575 16.11 -12.30 -39.75
CA LEU A 575 15.12 -13.03 -40.52
C LEU A 575 14.82 -14.37 -39.82
N ILE A 576 13.56 -14.61 -39.52
CA ILE A 576 13.07 -15.83 -38.88
C ILE A 576 12.55 -16.79 -39.96
N THR A 577 13.18 -17.94 -40.05
CA THR A 577 12.81 -19.04 -40.94
C THR A 577 12.28 -20.25 -40.20
N GLU A 578 12.57 -20.32 -38.89
CA GLU A 578 12.12 -21.41 -38.04
C GLU A 578 10.62 -21.27 -37.74
N THR A 579 9.88 -22.36 -37.96
CA THR A 579 8.45 -22.41 -37.75
C THR A 579 8.03 -23.59 -36.90
N LYS A 580 6.88 -23.43 -36.20
CA LYS A 580 6.27 -24.50 -35.43
C LYS A 580 4.76 -24.52 -35.72
N GLN A 581 4.19 -25.70 -35.88
CA GLN A 581 2.75 -25.90 -35.99
C GLN A 581 2.14 -25.97 -34.58
N VAL A 582 1.19 -25.10 -34.27
CA VAL A 582 0.43 -25.11 -33.02
C VAL A 582 -1.03 -24.84 -33.34
N LYS A 583 -1.94 -25.74 -32.98
CA LYS A 583 -3.39 -25.68 -33.26
C LYS A 583 -3.69 -25.37 -34.74
N ASP A 584 -3.08 -26.15 -35.64
CA ASP A 584 -3.25 -26.05 -37.11
C ASP A 584 -2.84 -24.69 -37.71
N LYS A 585 -2.06 -23.88 -36.97
CA LYS A 585 -1.49 -22.62 -37.42
C LYS A 585 0.04 -22.68 -37.41
N THR A 586 0.66 -22.09 -38.42
CA THR A 586 2.12 -21.95 -38.51
C THR A 586 2.56 -20.69 -37.77
N TRP A 587 3.52 -20.85 -36.85
CA TRP A 587 4.11 -19.77 -36.07
C TRP A 587 5.61 -19.69 -36.35
N TYR A 588 6.12 -18.51 -36.71
CA TYR A 588 7.52 -18.20 -36.70
C TYR A 588 7.99 -18.01 -35.27
N TYR A 589 9.20 -18.49 -34.91
CA TYR A 589 9.63 -18.38 -33.53
C TYR A 589 11.12 -18.15 -33.34
N GLN A 590 11.48 -17.55 -32.21
CA GLN A 590 12.86 -17.47 -31.71
C GLN A 590 12.84 -17.56 -30.17
N THR A 591 13.88 -18.25 -29.63
CA THR A 591 14.06 -18.48 -28.21
C THR A 591 15.19 -17.61 -27.65
N PHE A 592 15.01 -17.10 -26.45
CA PHE A 592 15.93 -16.24 -25.73
C PHE A 592 16.15 -16.76 -24.32
N ASP A 593 17.36 -16.56 -23.76
CA ASP A 593 17.67 -16.90 -22.38
C ASP A 593 17.21 -15.76 -21.46
N ILE A 594 16.47 -16.10 -20.41
CA ILE A 594 16.10 -15.21 -19.32
C ILE A 594 17.07 -15.51 -18.18
N THR A 595 17.99 -14.58 -17.92
CA THR A 595 19.18 -14.80 -17.08
C THR A 595 19.08 -14.18 -15.70
N ALA A 596 18.04 -13.38 -15.43
CA ALA A 596 17.79 -12.80 -14.13
C ALA A 596 16.29 -12.57 -13.92
N LYS A 597 15.85 -12.44 -12.67
CA LYS A 597 14.46 -12.25 -12.28
C LYS A 597 13.86 -10.96 -12.85
N ASP A 598 14.68 -9.92 -12.95
CA ASP A 598 14.34 -8.60 -13.49
C ASP A 598 14.76 -8.44 -14.97
N TYR A 599 15.05 -9.55 -15.66
CA TYR A 599 15.44 -9.56 -17.07
C TYR A 599 14.23 -9.79 -17.95
N PHE A 600 14.07 -8.97 -18.98
CA PHE A 600 13.07 -9.14 -20.02
C PHE A 600 13.60 -8.74 -21.40
N VAL A 601 12.97 -9.26 -22.42
CA VAL A 601 13.22 -8.90 -23.80
C VAL A 601 12.03 -8.17 -24.40
N ASN A 602 12.33 -7.32 -25.37
CA ASN A 602 11.34 -6.60 -26.17
C ASN A 602 11.55 -6.97 -27.63
N VAL A 603 10.52 -6.88 -28.45
CA VAL A 603 10.58 -7.21 -29.88
C VAL A 603 9.73 -6.27 -30.71
N VAL A 604 10.21 -5.96 -31.90
CA VAL A 604 9.42 -5.43 -33.00
C VAL A 604 9.53 -6.38 -34.20
N PHE A 605 8.41 -6.62 -34.84
CA PHE A 605 8.32 -7.47 -36.04
C PHE A 605 8.34 -6.60 -37.28
N SER A 606 9.08 -7.02 -38.32
CA SER A 606 9.16 -6.29 -39.60
C SER A 606 9.39 -7.20 -40.76
N THR A 607 9.39 -6.63 -41.96
CA THR A 607 9.94 -7.33 -43.17
C THR A 607 11.45 -7.13 -43.28
N GLY A 608 12.08 -7.83 -44.21
CA GLY A 608 13.53 -7.85 -44.39
C GLY A 608 14.21 -6.50 -44.64
N ASN A 609 13.46 -5.49 -45.07
CA ASN A 609 13.95 -4.11 -45.23
C ASN A 609 13.50 -3.17 -44.10
N GLY A 610 12.85 -3.73 -43.06
CA GLY A 610 12.39 -2.95 -41.89
C GLY A 610 11.03 -2.25 -42.06
N SER A 611 10.38 -2.34 -43.19
CA SER A 611 9.07 -1.77 -43.44
C SER A 611 8.28 -2.69 -44.37
N PRO A 612 7.00 -2.96 -44.09
CA PRO A 612 6.22 -2.51 -42.89
C PRO A 612 6.73 -3.12 -41.59
N GLN A 613 6.34 -2.51 -40.44
CA GLN A 613 6.69 -2.98 -39.11
C GLN A 613 5.48 -2.97 -38.14
N SER A 614 5.58 -3.73 -37.07
CA SER A 614 4.62 -3.74 -35.98
C SER A 614 4.89 -2.60 -34.96
N VAL A 615 3.95 -2.39 -34.04
CA VAL A 615 4.23 -1.73 -32.76
C VAL A 615 5.25 -2.57 -31.96
N ASP A 616 5.92 -1.93 -31.00
CA ASP A 616 6.84 -2.61 -30.09
C ASP A 616 6.04 -3.49 -29.14
N VAL A 617 6.57 -4.66 -28.82
CA VAL A 617 6.07 -5.57 -27.80
C VAL A 617 7.10 -5.65 -26.70
N ASN A 618 6.72 -5.27 -25.49
CA ASN A 618 7.65 -5.06 -24.38
C ASN A 618 7.47 -6.10 -23.25
N GLU A 619 8.47 -6.21 -22.38
CA GLU A 619 8.46 -6.96 -21.12
C GLU A 619 8.15 -8.45 -21.26
N ILE A 620 8.75 -9.10 -22.24
CA ILE A 620 8.58 -10.53 -22.49
C ILE A 620 9.51 -11.30 -21.56
N THR A 621 8.93 -12.07 -20.64
CA THR A 621 9.64 -12.92 -19.67
C THR A 621 9.34 -14.41 -19.83
N GLY A 622 8.49 -14.83 -20.77
CA GLY A 622 8.09 -16.24 -20.96
C GLY A 622 7.60 -16.50 -22.38
N ASP A 623 7.19 -17.72 -22.65
CA ASP A 623 6.62 -18.09 -23.95
C ASP A 623 5.40 -17.25 -24.29
N ARG A 624 5.40 -16.61 -25.46
CA ARG A 624 4.32 -15.72 -25.92
C ARG A 624 3.99 -15.96 -27.38
N TYR A 625 2.70 -15.89 -27.68
CA TYR A 625 2.14 -16.09 -29.01
C TYR A 625 1.48 -14.81 -29.51
N PHE A 626 2.10 -14.18 -30.51
CA PHE A 626 1.67 -12.87 -31.03
C PHE A 626 1.10 -12.99 -32.44
N VAL A 627 0.11 -12.16 -32.74
CA VAL A 627 -0.45 -12.03 -34.09
C VAL A 627 -0.29 -10.60 -34.57
N ILE A 628 0.41 -10.41 -35.68
CA ILE A 628 0.45 -9.13 -36.38
C ILE A 628 -0.89 -9.00 -37.12
N THR A 629 -1.75 -8.12 -36.62
CA THR A 629 -3.12 -7.94 -37.18
C THR A 629 -3.10 -7.07 -38.43
N THR A 630 -4.24 -6.93 -39.09
CA THR A 630 -4.41 -6.00 -40.22
C THR A 630 -4.66 -4.56 -39.77
N GLU A 631 -4.93 -4.34 -38.47
CA GLU A 631 -5.13 -3.01 -37.89
C GLU A 631 -3.82 -2.24 -37.81
N GLN A 632 -3.86 -0.93 -38.08
CA GLN A 632 -2.70 -0.03 -37.96
C GLN A 632 -3.02 1.11 -36.98
N ARG A 633 -1.98 1.52 -36.24
CA ARG A 633 -1.97 2.71 -35.39
C ARG A 633 -0.67 3.46 -35.65
N ASP A 634 -0.74 4.73 -35.98
CA ASP A 634 0.42 5.58 -36.28
C ASP A 634 1.37 4.98 -37.35
N GLY A 635 0.80 4.31 -38.37
CA GLY A 635 1.55 3.69 -39.46
C GLY A 635 2.24 2.37 -39.10
N LYS A 636 2.06 1.85 -37.89
CA LYS A 636 2.56 0.56 -37.43
C LYS A 636 1.41 -0.44 -37.24
N TYR A 637 1.67 -1.71 -37.49
CA TYR A 637 0.70 -2.79 -37.34
C TYR A 637 0.53 -3.17 -35.86
N VAL A 638 -0.73 -3.29 -35.43
CA VAL A 638 -1.07 -3.69 -34.05
C VAL A 638 -0.74 -5.17 -33.85
N VAL A 639 -0.18 -5.48 -32.68
CA VAL A 639 0.12 -6.85 -32.27
C VAL A 639 -0.86 -7.29 -31.21
N ARG A 640 -1.53 -8.41 -31.45
CA ARG A 640 -2.45 -9.07 -30.50
C ARG A 640 -1.74 -10.25 -29.83
N ASP A 641 -1.80 -10.32 -28.52
CA ASP A 641 -1.32 -11.46 -27.74
C ASP A 641 -2.39 -12.55 -27.69
N GLU A 642 -2.10 -13.71 -28.26
CA GLU A 642 -2.95 -14.90 -28.27
C GLU A 642 -2.42 -16.02 -27.32
N THR A 643 -1.49 -15.72 -26.45
CA THR A 643 -0.84 -16.72 -25.58
C THR A 643 -1.87 -17.55 -24.80
N GLU A 644 -2.83 -16.90 -24.15
CA GLU A 644 -3.87 -17.62 -23.38
C GLU A 644 -4.74 -18.52 -24.27
N THR A 645 -5.07 -18.07 -25.47
CA THR A 645 -5.90 -18.83 -26.44
C THR A 645 -5.15 -20.03 -27.01
N VAL A 646 -3.85 -19.87 -27.26
CA VAL A 646 -3.04 -20.91 -27.87
C VAL A 646 -2.63 -21.97 -26.87
N THR A 647 -2.26 -21.59 -25.67
CA THR A 647 -1.75 -22.53 -24.65
C THR A 647 -2.86 -23.24 -23.89
N ASN A 648 -4.13 -22.80 -23.98
CA ASN A 648 -5.25 -23.21 -23.11
C ASN A 648 -4.94 -22.99 -21.61
N ILE A 649 -3.86 -22.30 -21.29
CA ILE A 649 -3.61 -21.79 -19.95
C ILE A 649 -4.41 -20.50 -19.85
N SER A 650 -5.74 -20.61 -19.76
CA SER A 650 -6.52 -19.51 -19.22
C SER A 650 -5.96 -19.27 -17.82
N ARG A 651 -5.46 -18.07 -17.53
CA ARG A 651 -5.34 -17.62 -16.14
C ARG A 651 -6.67 -17.96 -15.53
N LEU A 652 -6.69 -18.79 -14.49
CA LEU A 652 -7.90 -19.21 -13.78
C LEU A 652 -8.60 -17.93 -13.27
N ARG A 653 -9.40 -17.32 -14.14
CA ARG A 653 -10.38 -16.30 -13.76
C ARG A 653 -11.51 -17.05 -13.11
N GLY A 654 -11.54 -16.97 -11.77
CA GLY A 654 -12.38 -17.74 -10.87
C GLY A 654 -13.84 -17.92 -11.30
N THR A 655 -14.11 -19.11 -11.85
CA THR A 655 -15.41 -19.77 -11.82
C THR A 655 -15.24 -21.30 -11.78
N ALA A 656 -14.03 -21.82 -11.53
CA ALA A 656 -13.84 -23.24 -11.36
C ALA A 656 -14.44 -23.68 -10.00
N LYS A 657 -15.33 -24.67 -10.05
CA LYS A 657 -15.92 -25.32 -8.86
C LYS A 657 -14.78 -25.79 -7.93
N SER A 658 -14.92 -25.57 -6.64
CA SER A 658 -13.95 -25.90 -5.58
C SER A 658 -13.50 -27.37 -5.52
N ASN A 659 -14.10 -28.26 -6.29
CA ASN A 659 -13.89 -29.70 -6.26
C ASN A 659 -13.16 -30.26 -7.49
N VAL A 660 -12.58 -29.43 -8.34
CA VAL A 660 -11.80 -29.87 -9.50
C VAL A 660 -10.32 -29.78 -9.15
N TRP A 661 -9.59 -30.91 -9.22
CA TRP A 661 -8.19 -30.99 -8.85
C TRP A 661 -7.29 -31.15 -10.07
N PHE A 662 -6.10 -30.55 -10.00
CA PHE A 662 -5.08 -30.60 -11.03
C PHE A 662 -3.77 -31.09 -10.40
N ASN A 663 -3.01 -31.91 -11.11
CA ASN A 663 -1.64 -32.25 -10.70
C ASN A 663 -0.70 -31.04 -10.85
N LEU A 664 0.54 -31.16 -10.40
CA LEU A 664 1.54 -30.07 -10.50
C LEU A 664 1.95 -29.72 -11.94
N GLN A 665 1.57 -30.54 -12.91
CA GLN A 665 1.73 -30.28 -14.35
C GLN A 665 0.50 -29.57 -14.96
N GLY A 666 -0.52 -29.24 -14.14
CA GLY A 666 -1.72 -28.56 -14.60
C GLY A 666 -2.75 -29.45 -15.30
N GLN A 667 -2.60 -30.77 -15.24
CA GLN A 667 -3.54 -31.73 -15.82
C GLN A 667 -4.69 -31.99 -14.83
N HIS A 668 -5.92 -31.99 -15.32
CA HIS A 668 -7.10 -32.35 -14.55
C HIS A 668 -7.02 -33.78 -14.01
N VAL A 669 -7.35 -33.96 -12.74
CA VAL A 669 -7.32 -35.25 -12.06
C VAL A 669 -8.70 -35.54 -11.46
N GLU A 670 -9.40 -36.57 -11.97
CA GLU A 670 -10.70 -36.94 -11.47
C GLU A 670 -10.63 -37.67 -10.10
N GLN A 671 -9.55 -38.42 -9.86
CA GLN A 671 -9.31 -39.13 -8.61
C GLN A 671 -7.90 -38.87 -8.09
N PRO A 672 -7.72 -37.94 -7.15
CA PRO A 672 -6.44 -37.68 -6.51
C PRO A 672 -5.89 -38.95 -5.78
N GLN A 673 -4.61 -39.23 -5.94
CA GLN A 673 -3.93 -40.35 -5.31
C GLN A 673 -3.36 -39.96 -3.95
N ALA A 674 -3.44 -40.86 -2.98
CA ALA A 674 -2.90 -40.66 -1.64
C ALA A 674 -1.39 -40.39 -1.64
N GLY A 675 -0.94 -39.42 -0.87
CA GLY A 675 0.46 -39.00 -0.77
C GLY A 675 0.95 -38.04 -1.86
N GLN A 676 0.07 -37.59 -2.76
CA GLN A 676 0.42 -36.60 -3.79
C GLN A 676 -0.25 -35.24 -3.55
N ILE A 677 0.42 -34.16 -3.99
CA ILE A 677 -0.08 -32.79 -3.88
C ILE A 677 -0.82 -32.40 -5.16
N TYR A 678 -2.04 -31.93 -5.00
CA TYR A 678 -2.86 -31.40 -6.08
C TYR A 678 -3.27 -29.97 -5.78
N VAL A 679 -3.61 -29.21 -6.83
CA VAL A 679 -4.05 -27.81 -6.76
C VAL A 679 -5.48 -27.75 -7.28
N ASN A 680 -6.40 -27.14 -6.52
CA ASN A 680 -7.77 -26.94 -7.02
C ASN A 680 -7.87 -25.70 -7.92
N GLY A 681 -9.02 -25.52 -8.56
CA GLY A 681 -9.28 -24.37 -9.42
C GLY A 681 -9.23 -23.00 -8.72
N GLN A 682 -9.07 -22.97 -7.39
CA GLN A 682 -8.89 -21.76 -6.58
C GLN A 682 -7.44 -21.55 -6.15
N GLY A 683 -6.51 -22.43 -6.58
CA GLY A 683 -5.09 -22.37 -6.22
C GLY A 683 -4.76 -22.99 -4.86
N GLU A 684 -5.73 -23.63 -4.18
CA GLU A 684 -5.48 -24.32 -2.92
C GLU A 684 -4.71 -25.62 -3.18
N LYS A 685 -3.64 -25.84 -2.43
CA LYS A 685 -2.85 -27.06 -2.47
C LYS A 685 -3.33 -28.03 -1.39
N ARG A 686 -3.57 -29.29 -1.77
CA ARG A 686 -3.93 -30.34 -0.83
C ARG A 686 -3.12 -31.60 -1.09
N CYS A 687 -2.61 -32.20 -0.05
CA CYS A 687 -2.07 -33.56 -0.08
C CYS A 687 -3.21 -34.53 0.21
N PHE A 688 -3.46 -35.47 -0.69
CA PHE A 688 -4.53 -36.47 -0.56
C PHE A 688 -4.02 -37.74 0.08
#